data_023869743ba9a7038b34bd4947e778a7
#
_entry.id   023869743ba9a7038b34bd4947e778a7
#
_cell.length_a   1.000
_cell.length_b   1.000
_cell.length_c   1.000
_cell.angle_alpha   90.00
_cell.angle_beta   90.00
_cell.angle_gamma   90.00
#
_symmetry.space_group_name_H-M   'P 1'
#
loop_
_entity.id
_entity.type
_entity.pdbx_description
1 polymer ?
#
loop_
_entity_poly.entity_id
_entity_poly.type
_entity_poly.pdbx_seq_one_letter_code
_entity_poly.pdbx_strand_id
1 'polypeptide(L)'
;MRAREQLSKVRRVFRPSRLLSVIVLMLGTFVAYWPAMRNSFVWDDTALVLRDPLIRSWRLAPDAFREFLFLDATASNFYRPLQRLTYTADYALWGIARPEAAPTAAKTGAPDTGDSADIAAIQREPQPGWHFTSVLVHALAALALWWLLSVWLGAGGEWWALAGSLAWAVHPLFTSAVTYVSGRADSLAAIFIFSGLALVAKAHAKGALVPGDRPSARWLIAAAICALAALLSKESGVALLLLWLVWVLARASRDRRGWAALLTSVAIVCGTYGALRMTAGRTPPPASAVVTPWQVRPILAARALAEYTSLFLAPHSLHMERDVSSKPVGDPATTLRWARLREAQTLAGIVIAFGLVWWWRKARRLAPDAALALACFAVTWMPVSNLFSLNATVAEHWLYVPGAFLIAAILFSGRAIAATRPGVLSSMTAVAGMWIALLAVQTWRQQDYWRDQRTFVAETIERTGRGSRMVSNLGQLAMQDGKPEEALALFRESLALDPKLVLAHFNIAAVAFRQGDYDTASAELAVVEGSPLLGPEAAVMKALIEQARTGKPRLDLLGGACSDSGRMWATARQYPLALVASDKPDGAYEDVLRQLTGHPFRAEAWRLLGQIAEKMGASEGAARAYGEAANRDVRDEFSRERMRELRKGL
;
A
#
# COMPACT_ATOMS: atom_id res chain seq x y z
N MET A 1 8.01 49.06 -32.23
CA MET A 1 7.08 48.10 -32.87
C MET A 1 7.78 46.85 -33.40
N ARG A 2 8.82 46.93 -34.23
CA ARG A 2 9.54 45.77 -34.81
C ARG A 2 10.16 44.79 -33.77
N ALA A 3 10.71 45.29 -32.65
CA ALA A 3 11.25 44.44 -31.59
C ALA A 3 10.18 43.62 -30.82
N ARG A 4 8.96 44.15 -30.68
CA ARG A 4 7.82 43.40 -30.09
C ARG A 4 7.29 42.33 -31.05
N GLU A 5 7.35 42.58 -32.35
CA GLU A 5 6.95 41.62 -33.37
C GLU A 5 7.97 40.48 -33.55
N GLN A 6 9.27 40.77 -33.47
CA GLN A 6 10.32 39.73 -33.41
C GLN A 6 10.24 38.90 -32.15
N LEU A 7 9.98 39.50 -30.97
CA LEU A 7 9.74 38.77 -29.73
C LEU A 7 8.45 37.93 -29.80
N SER A 8 7.42 38.37 -30.54
CA SER A 8 6.22 37.56 -30.75
C SER A 8 6.44 36.38 -31.70
N LYS A 9 7.34 36.54 -32.68
CA LYS A 9 7.71 35.47 -33.63
C LYS A 9 8.66 34.43 -32.97
N VAL A 10 9.59 34.84 -32.10
CA VAL A 10 10.42 33.93 -31.29
C VAL A 10 9.59 33.23 -30.23
N ARG A 11 8.48 33.79 -29.74
CA ARG A 11 7.53 33.12 -28.81
C ARG A 11 6.62 32.07 -29.47
N ARG A 12 6.66 31.86 -30.78
CA ARG A 12 6.03 30.71 -31.45
C ARG A 12 6.92 29.44 -31.38
N VAL A 13 8.01 29.46 -30.61
CA VAL A 13 8.88 28.33 -30.42
C VAL A 13 8.13 27.25 -29.65
N PHE A 14 7.76 26.21 -30.37
CA PHE A 14 7.40 24.86 -29.90
C PHE A 14 6.65 24.80 -28.56
N ARG A 15 5.31 24.92 -28.60
CA ARG A 15 4.49 24.38 -27.50
C ARG A 15 4.47 22.87 -27.64
N PRO A 16 4.76 22.10 -26.61
CA PRO A 16 4.60 20.67 -26.72
C PRO A 16 3.13 20.38 -27.04
N SER A 17 2.89 19.61 -28.08
CA SER A 17 1.53 19.15 -28.34
C SER A 17 1.05 18.31 -27.14
N ARG A 18 -0.25 18.27 -26.91
CA ARG A 18 -0.80 17.41 -25.84
C ARG A 18 -0.37 15.96 -26.03
N LEU A 19 -0.35 15.50 -27.28
CA LEU A 19 0.09 14.15 -27.63
C LEU A 19 1.56 13.93 -27.25
N LEU A 20 2.46 14.88 -27.56
CA LEU A 20 3.87 14.79 -27.17
C LEU A 20 4.03 14.72 -25.65
N SER A 21 3.28 15.53 -24.89
CA SER A 21 3.35 15.49 -23.42
C SER A 21 2.89 14.15 -22.87
N VAL A 22 1.81 13.58 -23.40
CA VAL A 22 1.34 12.24 -23.02
C VAL A 22 2.39 11.18 -23.34
N ILE A 23 2.96 11.19 -24.54
CA ILE A 23 3.98 10.24 -24.96
C ILE A 23 5.22 10.34 -24.06
N VAL A 24 5.72 11.54 -23.80
CA VAL A 24 6.92 11.75 -22.97
C VAL A 24 6.69 11.28 -21.53
N LEU A 25 5.53 11.56 -20.93
CA LEU A 25 5.20 11.11 -19.57
C LEU A 25 5.04 9.59 -19.50
N MET A 26 4.32 8.99 -20.45
CA MET A 26 4.16 7.54 -20.48
C MET A 26 5.51 6.84 -20.68
N LEU A 27 6.26 7.20 -21.72
CA LEU A 27 7.55 6.58 -22.01
C LEU A 27 8.57 6.83 -20.90
N GLY A 28 8.69 8.06 -20.40
CA GLY A 28 9.62 8.40 -19.32
C GLY A 28 9.34 7.62 -18.05
N THR A 29 8.07 7.46 -17.67
CA THR A 29 7.66 6.65 -16.53
C THR A 29 7.98 5.17 -16.76
N PHE A 30 7.54 4.60 -17.88
CA PHE A 30 7.80 3.18 -18.17
C PHE A 30 9.28 2.86 -18.30
N VAL A 31 10.09 3.74 -18.89
CA VAL A 31 11.55 3.56 -18.95
C VAL A 31 12.13 3.57 -17.54
N ALA A 32 11.81 4.55 -16.70
CA ALA A 32 12.37 4.63 -15.35
C ALA A 32 12.02 3.42 -14.47
N TYR A 33 10.84 2.83 -14.66
CA TYR A 33 10.33 1.69 -13.89
C TYR A 33 10.44 0.34 -14.62
N TRP A 34 11.08 0.29 -15.79
CA TRP A 34 11.16 -0.95 -16.58
C TRP A 34 11.71 -2.16 -15.83
N PRO A 35 12.76 -2.05 -14.98
CA PRO A 35 13.27 -3.20 -14.25
C PRO A 35 12.26 -3.82 -13.29
N ALA A 36 11.23 -3.08 -12.84
CA ALA A 36 10.17 -3.61 -11.98
C ALA A 36 9.43 -4.81 -12.61
N MET A 37 9.43 -4.94 -13.95
CA MET A 37 8.83 -6.09 -14.64
C MET A 37 9.48 -7.44 -14.27
N ARG A 38 10.67 -7.41 -13.67
CA ARG A 38 11.41 -8.61 -13.21
C ARG A 38 11.20 -8.90 -11.72
N ASN A 39 10.43 -8.06 -11.03
CA ASN A 39 10.24 -8.17 -9.60
C ASN A 39 9.14 -9.17 -9.27
N SER A 40 9.26 -9.76 -8.09
CA SER A 40 8.28 -10.64 -7.48
C SER A 40 7.44 -9.89 -6.44
N PHE A 41 6.57 -10.61 -5.72
CA PHE A 41 5.84 -10.07 -4.58
C PHE A 41 6.70 -9.99 -3.34
N VAL A 42 6.57 -8.88 -2.60
CA VAL A 42 7.32 -8.64 -1.36
C VAL A 42 6.40 -8.13 -0.24
N TRP A 43 6.77 -8.39 1.00
CA TRP A 43 6.14 -7.82 2.19
C TRP A 43 4.61 -8.03 2.25
N ASP A 44 3.81 -6.95 2.29
CA ASP A 44 2.34 -7.02 2.38
C ASP A 44 1.67 -7.57 1.12
N ASP A 45 2.39 -7.71 0.01
CA ASP A 45 1.86 -8.35 -1.20
C ASP A 45 1.44 -9.80 -0.92
N THR A 46 2.11 -10.46 0.04
CA THR A 46 1.71 -11.77 0.54
C THR A 46 0.28 -11.76 1.10
N ALA A 47 -0.04 -10.76 1.90
CA ALA A 47 -1.36 -10.65 2.52
C ALA A 47 -2.43 -10.17 1.55
N LEU A 48 -2.10 -9.16 0.74
CA LEU A 48 -3.07 -8.45 -0.09
C LEU A 48 -3.29 -9.08 -1.47
N VAL A 49 -2.34 -9.92 -1.93
CA VAL A 49 -2.41 -10.58 -3.23
C VAL A 49 -2.45 -12.09 -3.08
N LEU A 50 -1.51 -12.69 -2.35
CA LEU A 50 -1.40 -14.14 -2.30
C LEU A 50 -2.48 -14.77 -1.42
N ARG A 51 -2.86 -14.14 -0.29
CA ARG A 51 -3.82 -14.67 0.68
C ARG A 51 -5.21 -14.05 0.63
N ASP A 52 -5.43 -12.94 -0.10
CA ASP A 52 -6.75 -12.30 -0.15
C ASP A 52 -7.72 -13.10 -1.06
N PRO A 53 -8.76 -13.75 -0.51
CA PRO A 53 -9.73 -14.51 -1.30
C PRO A 53 -10.63 -13.61 -2.15
N LEU A 54 -10.81 -12.34 -1.79
CA LEU A 54 -11.77 -11.44 -2.44
C LEU A 54 -11.29 -10.91 -3.79
N ILE A 55 -10.02 -11.09 -4.13
CA ILE A 55 -9.50 -10.69 -5.45
C ILE A 55 -9.67 -11.79 -6.52
N ARG A 56 -10.13 -12.97 -6.15
CA ARG A 56 -10.14 -14.16 -7.01
C ARG A 56 -11.24 -14.14 -8.08
N SER A 57 -12.28 -13.32 -7.91
CA SER A 57 -13.40 -13.22 -8.85
C SER A 57 -14.11 -11.88 -8.78
N TRP A 58 -14.55 -11.37 -9.94
CA TRP A 58 -15.41 -10.17 -10.00
C TRP A 58 -16.77 -10.34 -9.30
N ARG A 59 -17.22 -11.59 -9.12
CA ARG A 59 -18.45 -11.89 -8.35
C ARG A 59 -18.33 -11.48 -6.89
N LEU A 60 -17.10 -11.38 -6.37
CA LEU A 60 -16.79 -10.97 -5.00
C LEU A 60 -16.62 -9.45 -4.85
N ALA A 61 -16.81 -8.66 -5.92
CA ALA A 61 -16.71 -7.22 -5.87
C ALA A 61 -17.62 -6.56 -4.79
N PRO A 62 -18.90 -6.98 -4.60
CA PRO A 62 -19.71 -6.46 -3.51
C PRO A 62 -19.13 -6.74 -2.12
N ASP A 63 -18.51 -7.92 -1.92
CA ASP A 63 -17.90 -8.28 -0.64
C ASP A 63 -16.63 -7.47 -0.37
N ALA A 64 -15.91 -7.05 -1.42
CA ALA A 64 -14.78 -6.12 -1.30
C ALA A 64 -15.16 -4.79 -0.64
N PHE A 65 -16.43 -4.34 -0.73
CA PHE A 65 -16.95 -3.17 -0.04
C PHE A 65 -17.47 -3.44 1.38
N ARG A 66 -17.57 -4.70 1.79
CA ARG A 66 -18.07 -5.11 3.10
C ARG A 66 -16.98 -5.60 4.04
N GLU A 67 -15.76 -5.74 3.54
CA GLU A 67 -14.63 -6.29 4.28
C GLU A 67 -13.46 -5.31 4.34
N PHE A 68 -12.70 -5.38 5.43
CA PHE A 68 -11.44 -4.64 5.55
C PHE A 68 -10.33 -5.28 4.70
N LEU A 69 -9.24 -4.54 4.49
CA LEU A 69 -8.23 -4.90 3.48
C LEU A 69 -7.41 -6.16 3.81
N PHE A 70 -7.01 -6.35 5.07
CA PHE A 70 -6.18 -7.49 5.49
C PHE A 70 -7.08 -8.56 6.14
N LEU A 71 -7.52 -9.55 5.37
CA LEU A 71 -8.40 -10.61 5.87
C LEU A 71 -7.64 -11.73 6.59
N ASP A 72 -6.55 -12.22 6.01
CA ASP A 72 -5.84 -13.41 6.47
C ASP A 72 -4.41 -13.11 6.95
N ALA A 73 -4.12 -11.92 7.47
CA ALA A 73 -2.75 -11.59 7.84
C ALA A 73 -2.59 -10.76 9.11
N THR A 74 -3.31 -9.66 9.27
CA THR A 74 -3.14 -8.75 10.42
C THR A 74 -4.45 -8.15 10.86
N ALA A 75 -4.54 -7.78 12.14
CA ALA A 75 -5.62 -6.95 12.62
C ALA A 75 -5.48 -5.54 12.04
N SER A 76 -6.27 -5.23 11.02
CA SER A 76 -6.24 -3.94 10.34
C SER A 76 -7.65 -3.45 10.03
N ASN A 77 -7.87 -2.15 10.19
CA ASN A 77 -9.10 -1.47 9.85
C ASN A 77 -9.00 -0.65 8.56
N PHE A 78 -8.04 -0.93 7.68
CA PHE A 78 -7.93 -0.27 6.38
C PHE A 78 -9.11 -0.67 5.48
N TYR A 79 -9.77 0.34 4.91
CA TYR A 79 -10.93 0.17 4.05
C TYR A 79 -10.64 0.75 2.66
N ARG A 80 -10.24 -0.09 1.71
CA ARG A 80 -9.75 0.31 0.37
C ARG A 80 -10.34 -0.56 -0.74
N PRO A 81 -11.67 -0.54 -0.93
CA PRO A 81 -12.31 -1.41 -1.91
C PRO A 81 -11.81 -1.17 -3.35
N LEU A 82 -11.52 0.06 -3.76
CA LEU A 82 -11.02 0.32 -5.11
C LEU A 82 -9.61 -0.25 -5.33
N GLN A 83 -8.73 -0.21 -4.31
CA GLN A 83 -7.43 -0.89 -4.39
C GLN A 83 -7.63 -2.38 -4.63
N ARG A 84 -8.50 -3.04 -3.86
CA ARG A 84 -8.81 -4.46 -4.01
C ARG A 84 -9.37 -4.79 -5.40
N LEU A 85 -10.27 -3.97 -5.95
CA LEU A 85 -10.79 -4.16 -7.29
C LEU A 85 -9.70 -4.09 -8.38
N THR A 86 -8.65 -3.28 -8.19
CA THR A 86 -7.50 -3.30 -9.13
C THR A 86 -6.75 -4.63 -9.07
N TYR A 87 -6.67 -5.26 -7.89
CA TYR A 87 -6.08 -6.58 -7.75
C TYR A 87 -6.96 -7.69 -8.35
N THR A 88 -8.29 -7.55 -8.24
CA THR A 88 -9.23 -8.44 -8.95
C THR A 88 -9.03 -8.38 -10.46
N ALA A 89 -8.83 -7.17 -11.01
CA ALA A 89 -8.52 -7.00 -12.42
C ALA A 89 -7.19 -7.68 -12.80
N ASP A 90 -6.14 -7.46 -12.00
CA ASP A 90 -4.84 -8.08 -12.25
C ASP A 90 -4.90 -9.60 -12.15
N TYR A 91 -5.59 -10.15 -11.16
CA TYR A 91 -5.76 -11.59 -11.02
C TYR A 91 -6.49 -12.20 -12.21
N ALA A 92 -7.53 -11.53 -12.70
CA ALA A 92 -8.27 -11.98 -13.87
C ALA A 92 -7.42 -11.92 -15.17
N LEU A 93 -6.63 -10.86 -15.34
CA LEU A 93 -5.83 -10.63 -16.55
C LEU A 93 -4.53 -11.44 -16.55
N TRP A 94 -3.78 -11.36 -15.47
CA TRP A 94 -2.42 -11.88 -15.39
C TRP A 94 -2.31 -13.21 -14.65
N GLY A 95 -3.18 -13.46 -13.67
CA GLY A 95 -3.01 -14.56 -12.71
C GLY A 95 -1.84 -14.31 -11.77
N ILE A 96 -1.32 -15.39 -11.19
CA ILE A 96 -0.12 -15.40 -10.37
C ILE A 96 0.83 -16.41 -10.99
N ALA A 97 2.02 -15.95 -11.42
CA ALA A 97 3.04 -16.84 -11.95
C ALA A 97 3.56 -17.76 -10.84
N ARG A 98 3.71 -19.04 -11.18
CA ARG A 98 4.21 -20.11 -10.31
C ARG A 98 5.31 -20.87 -11.03
N PRO A 99 6.31 -21.44 -10.32
CA PRO A 99 7.31 -22.29 -10.93
C PRO A 99 6.67 -23.56 -11.54
N GLU A 100 7.16 -24.01 -12.68
CA GLU A 100 6.64 -25.19 -13.42
C GLU A 100 6.69 -26.51 -12.61
N ALA A 101 7.56 -26.59 -11.62
CA ALA A 101 7.85 -27.80 -10.84
C ALA A 101 7.64 -27.61 -9.34
N ALA A 102 6.58 -26.91 -8.89
CA ALA A 102 6.24 -26.96 -7.48
C ALA A 102 5.66 -28.35 -7.17
N PRO A 103 6.35 -29.23 -6.39
CA PRO A 103 5.73 -30.50 -5.99
C PRO A 103 4.47 -30.15 -5.19
N THR A 104 3.32 -30.55 -5.69
CA THR A 104 2.07 -30.49 -4.93
C THR A 104 2.29 -31.20 -3.60
N ALA A 105 2.30 -30.45 -2.50
CA ALA A 105 2.45 -30.94 -1.12
C ALA A 105 1.35 -31.94 -0.69
N ALA A 106 0.50 -32.38 -1.60
CA ALA A 106 -0.55 -33.37 -1.42
C ALA A 106 -0.06 -34.79 -1.11
N LYS A 107 1.27 -35.04 -1.03
CA LYS A 107 1.81 -36.41 -0.86
C LYS A 107 2.46 -36.70 0.49
N THR A 108 2.62 -35.76 1.38
CA THR A 108 3.18 -36.02 2.71
C THR A 108 2.13 -35.66 3.75
N GLY A 109 1.60 -36.62 4.48
CA GLY A 109 0.60 -36.45 5.56
C GLY A 109 1.06 -35.59 6.75
N ALA A 110 1.96 -34.64 6.54
CA ALA A 110 2.31 -33.60 7.47
C ALA A 110 1.19 -32.53 7.51
N PRO A 111 0.89 -31.92 8.68
CA PRO A 111 -0.06 -30.81 8.75
C PRO A 111 0.36 -29.75 7.74
N ASP A 112 -0.57 -29.42 6.85
CA ASP A 112 -0.36 -28.71 5.61
C ASP A 112 0.31 -27.34 5.82
N THR A 113 1.63 -27.31 5.66
CA THR A 113 2.44 -26.10 5.52
C THR A 113 2.53 -25.65 4.06
N GLY A 114 1.74 -26.28 3.18
CA GLY A 114 1.75 -26.07 1.73
C GLY A 114 1.55 -24.62 1.33
N ASP A 115 0.71 -23.87 2.05
CA ASP A 115 0.53 -22.43 1.78
C ASP A 115 1.85 -21.65 1.96
N SER A 116 2.69 -22.01 2.90
CA SER A 116 3.98 -21.33 3.15
C SER A 116 5.02 -21.68 2.10
N ALA A 117 5.09 -22.94 1.66
CA ALA A 117 6.00 -23.40 0.62
C ALA A 117 5.62 -22.86 -0.76
N ASP A 118 4.32 -22.86 -1.09
CA ASP A 118 3.78 -22.28 -2.31
C ASP A 118 4.04 -20.77 -2.36
N ILE A 119 3.79 -20.06 -1.27
CA ILE A 119 4.08 -18.62 -1.16
C ILE A 119 5.56 -18.35 -1.38
N ALA A 120 6.44 -19.14 -0.74
CA ALA A 120 7.88 -19.00 -0.91
C ALA A 120 8.34 -19.23 -2.36
N ALA A 121 7.73 -20.19 -3.04
CA ALA A 121 8.00 -20.47 -4.44
C ALA A 121 7.53 -19.31 -5.34
N ILE A 122 6.31 -18.82 -5.14
CA ILE A 122 5.75 -17.67 -5.88
C ILE A 122 6.57 -16.39 -5.66
N GLN A 123 7.08 -16.15 -4.45
CA GLN A 123 7.91 -14.98 -4.12
C GLN A 123 9.29 -14.98 -4.79
N ARG A 124 9.67 -16.05 -5.48
CA ARG A 124 10.87 -16.14 -6.31
C ARG A 124 10.59 -15.88 -7.79
N GLU A 125 9.31 -15.94 -8.19
CA GLU A 125 8.90 -15.81 -9.58
C GLU A 125 8.56 -14.36 -9.93
N PRO A 126 9.07 -13.81 -11.03
CA PRO A 126 8.68 -12.49 -11.52
C PRO A 126 7.17 -12.39 -11.79
N GLN A 127 6.59 -11.24 -11.47
CA GLN A 127 5.17 -10.95 -11.65
C GLN A 127 4.96 -9.74 -12.60
N PRO A 128 5.39 -9.82 -13.86
CA PRO A 128 5.46 -8.66 -14.76
C PRO A 128 4.13 -7.96 -14.98
N GLY A 129 3.02 -8.70 -15.07
CA GLY A 129 1.69 -8.13 -15.28
C GLY A 129 1.23 -7.24 -14.12
N TRP A 130 1.48 -7.66 -12.88
CA TRP A 130 1.15 -6.91 -11.68
C TRP A 130 1.93 -5.60 -11.57
N HIS A 131 3.23 -5.67 -11.86
CA HIS A 131 4.10 -4.48 -11.88
C HIS A 131 3.78 -3.57 -13.07
N PHE A 132 3.45 -4.12 -14.24
CA PHE A 132 2.97 -3.34 -15.38
C PHE A 132 1.74 -2.51 -15.00
N THR A 133 0.74 -3.10 -14.36
CA THR A 133 -0.45 -2.37 -13.91
C THR A 133 -0.09 -1.30 -12.89
N SER A 134 0.82 -1.55 -11.94
CA SER A 134 1.25 -0.56 -10.96
C SER A 134 1.94 0.64 -11.64
N VAL A 135 2.85 0.38 -12.60
CA VAL A 135 3.52 1.45 -13.38
C VAL A 135 2.52 2.21 -14.26
N LEU A 136 1.54 1.52 -14.84
CA LEU A 136 0.47 2.16 -15.61
C LEU A 136 -0.37 3.11 -14.74
N VAL A 137 -0.78 2.67 -13.54
CA VAL A 137 -1.53 3.50 -12.59
C VAL A 137 -0.70 4.73 -12.18
N HIS A 138 0.61 4.57 -11.96
CA HIS A 138 1.51 5.70 -11.69
C HIS A 138 1.64 6.66 -12.89
N ALA A 139 1.78 6.15 -14.09
CA ALA A 139 1.81 6.97 -15.30
C ALA A 139 0.50 7.75 -15.49
N LEU A 140 -0.65 7.14 -15.19
CA LEU A 140 -1.94 7.83 -15.18
C LEU A 140 -2.01 8.91 -14.10
N ALA A 141 -1.42 8.69 -12.92
CA ALA A 141 -1.31 9.73 -11.88
C ALA A 141 -0.42 10.89 -12.35
N ALA A 142 0.68 10.61 -13.06
CA ALA A 142 1.53 11.65 -13.67
C ALA A 142 0.79 12.45 -14.74
N LEU A 143 -0.06 11.81 -15.56
CA LEU A 143 -0.93 12.50 -16.51
C LEU A 143 -1.99 13.35 -15.81
N ALA A 144 -2.56 12.89 -14.71
CA ALA A 144 -3.50 13.66 -13.89
C ALA A 144 -2.82 14.88 -13.26
N LEU A 145 -1.58 14.74 -12.78
CA LEU A 145 -0.76 15.85 -12.29
C LEU A 145 -0.45 16.85 -13.41
N TRP A 146 -0.04 16.36 -14.59
CA TRP A 146 0.19 17.21 -15.77
C TRP A 146 -1.06 17.98 -16.17
N TRP A 147 -2.22 17.34 -16.13
CA TRP A 147 -3.49 18.01 -16.38
C TRP A 147 -3.77 19.11 -15.35
N LEU A 148 -3.60 18.81 -14.06
CA LEU A 148 -3.73 19.79 -12.98
C LEU A 148 -2.80 20.99 -13.20
N LEU A 149 -1.51 20.74 -13.40
CA LEU A 149 -0.51 21.80 -13.61
C LEU A 149 -0.80 22.60 -14.89
N SER A 150 -1.26 21.95 -15.97
CA SER A 150 -1.64 22.62 -17.21
C SER A 150 -2.83 23.56 -17.02
N VAL A 151 -3.85 23.12 -16.24
CA VAL A 151 -5.01 23.97 -15.91
C VAL A 151 -4.59 25.13 -15.00
N TRP A 152 -3.71 24.89 -14.06
CA TRP A 152 -3.26 25.88 -13.08
C TRP A 152 -2.35 26.94 -13.72
N LEU A 153 -1.39 26.52 -14.53
CA LEU A 153 -0.42 27.41 -15.22
C LEU A 153 -1.05 28.20 -16.36
N GLY A 154 -2.10 27.67 -16.98
CA GLY A 154 -2.73 28.27 -18.15
C GLY A 154 -1.81 28.30 -19.39
N ALA A 155 -2.17 29.13 -20.35
CA ALA A 155 -1.43 29.25 -21.63
C ALA A 155 0.02 29.70 -21.41
N GLY A 156 0.97 29.03 -22.08
CA GLY A 156 2.41 29.29 -21.98
C GLY A 156 3.06 28.60 -20.79
N GLY A 157 2.31 27.74 -20.07
CA GLY A 157 2.83 26.90 -18.99
C GLY A 157 3.09 25.44 -19.35
N GLU A 158 2.91 25.07 -20.62
CA GLU A 158 2.88 23.68 -21.07
C GLU A 158 4.19 22.92 -20.78
N TRP A 159 5.35 23.58 -21.05
CA TRP A 159 6.65 22.99 -20.74
C TRP A 159 6.92 22.85 -19.24
N TRP A 160 6.47 23.83 -18.44
CA TRP A 160 6.58 23.78 -16.99
C TRP A 160 5.73 22.64 -16.42
N ALA A 161 4.50 22.47 -16.92
CA ALA A 161 3.64 21.36 -16.51
C ALA A 161 4.26 20.01 -16.85
N LEU A 162 4.80 19.86 -18.06
CA LEU A 162 5.46 18.63 -18.49
C LEU A 162 6.71 18.32 -17.63
N ALA A 163 7.60 19.30 -17.47
CA ALA A 163 8.84 19.12 -16.69
C ALA A 163 8.54 18.75 -15.22
N GLY A 164 7.56 19.42 -14.59
CA GLY A 164 7.19 19.10 -13.21
C GLY A 164 6.56 17.74 -13.04
N SER A 165 5.69 17.36 -13.96
CA SER A 165 5.06 16.04 -13.90
C SER A 165 6.06 14.93 -14.21
N LEU A 166 7.02 15.16 -15.11
CA LEU A 166 8.09 14.21 -15.39
C LEU A 166 9.04 14.10 -14.20
N ALA A 167 9.47 15.22 -13.59
CA ALA A 167 10.29 15.21 -12.38
C ALA A 167 9.65 14.42 -11.24
N TRP A 168 8.34 14.58 -11.06
CA TRP A 168 7.57 13.80 -10.09
C TRP A 168 7.48 12.32 -10.48
N ALA A 169 7.18 12.03 -11.74
CA ALA A 169 6.97 10.67 -12.21
C ALA A 169 8.24 9.79 -12.10
N VAL A 170 9.41 10.39 -12.30
CA VAL A 170 10.69 9.64 -12.24
C VAL A 170 11.43 9.83 -10.90
N HIS A 171 10.75 10.31 -9.85
CA HIS A 171 11.39 10.53 -8.57
C HIS A 171 11.53 9.21 -7.78
N PRO A 172 12.74 8.78 -7.39
CA PRO A 172 12.97 7.47 -6.78
C PRO A 172 12.33 7.30 -5.39
N LEU A 173 12.01 8.40 -4.71
CA LEU A 173 11.29 8.41 -3.44
C LEU A 173 9.90 7.74 -3.54
N PHE A 174 9.34 7.65 -4.74
CA PHE A 174 8.01 7.10 -4.97
C PHE A 174 8.00 5.62 -5.38
N THR A 175 9.16 4.97 -5.44
CA THR A 175 9.25 3.55 -5.81
C THR A 175 8.45 2.66 -4.86
N SER A 176 8.39 2.98 -3.58
CA SER A 176 7.55 2.28 -2.60
C SER A 176 6.03 2.41 -2.83
N ALA A 177 5.58 3.43 -3.57
CA ALA A 177 4.19 3.60 -3.99
C ALA A 177 3.88 2.96 -5.35
N VAL A 178 4.89 2.52 -6.11
CA VAL A 178 4.76 2.08 -7.51
C VAL A 178 5.23 0.65 -7.68
N THR A 179 6.47 0.36 -7.32
CA THR A 179 7.10 -0.95 -7.52
C THR A 179 6.57 -1.98 -6.53
N TYR A 180 6.39 -1.59 -5.29
CA TYR A 180 5.68 -2.36 -4.29
C TYR A 180 4.17 -2.42 -4.65
N VAL A 181 3.65 -3.61 -4.95
CA VAL A 181 2.27 -3.75 -5.48
C VAL A 181 1.24 -3.26 -4.47
N SER A 182 1.44 -3.53 -3.18
CA SER A 182 0.59 -3.04 -2.09
C SER A 182 0.61 -1.52 -1.95
N GLY A 183 1.66 -0.85 -2.41
CA GLY A 183 1.78 0.61 -2.47
C GLY A 183 0.87 1.29 -3.50
N ARG A 184 0.29 0.54 -4.44
CA ARG A 184 -0.59 1.04 -5.51
C ARG A 184 -1.73 1.95 -5.03
N ALA A 185 -2.15 1.81 -3.78
CA ALA A 185 -3.17 2.68 -3.18
C ALA A 185 -2.82 4.17 -3.27
N ASP A 186 -1.54 4.52 -3.12
CA ASP A 186 -1.06 5.90 -3.23
C ASP A 186 -1.23 6.44 -4.64
N SER A 187 -0.78 5.66 -5.64
CA SER A 187 -0.88 6.01 -7.05
C SER A 187 -2.33 6.13 -7.50
N LEU A 188 -3.18 5.20 -7.07
CA LEU A 188 -4.61 5.20 -7.38
C LEU A 188 -5.33 6.41 -6.77
N ALA A 189 -5.10 6.70 -5.49
CA ALA A 189 -5.67 7.88 -4.84
C ALA A 189 -5.19 9.18 -5.49
N ALA A 190 -3.93 9.27 -5.89
CA ALA A 190 -3.36 10.46 -6.53
C ALA A 190 -4.00 10.77 -7.90
N ILE A 191 -4.38 9.76 -8.70
CA ILE A 191 -5.15 9.99 -9.93
C ILE A 191 -6.39 10.83 -9.62
N PHE A 192 -7.16 10.42 -8.61
CA PHE A 192 -8.39 11.08 -8.25
C PHE A 192 -8.14 12.42 -7.55
N ILE A 193 -7.11 12.54 -6.71
CA ILE A 193 -6.76 13.79 -6.03
C ILE A 193 -6.36 14.86 -7.08
N PHE A 194 -5.45 14.55 -7.99
CA PHE A 194 -4.99 15.50 -8.98
C PHE A 194 -6.09 15.85 -10.00
N SER A 195 -6.83 14.84 -10.47
CA SER A 195 -7.95 15.05 -11.38
C SER A 195 -9.07 15.88 -10.73
N GLY A 196 -9.43 15.54 -9.49
CA GLY A 196 -10.46 16.25 -8.75
C GLY A 196 -10.08 17.73 -8.52
N LEU A 197 -8.83 18.01 -8.13
CA LEU A 197 -8.37 19.39 -7.96
C LEU A 197 -8.29 20.14 -9.30
N ALA A 198 -7.94 19.47 -10.40
CA ALA A 198 -7.99 20.06 -11.74
C ALA A 198 -9.43 20.43 -12.14
N LEU A 199 -10.41 19.61 -11.78
CA LEU A 199 -11.84 19.87 -12.00
C LEU A 199 -12.32 21.06 -11.16
N VAL A 200 -11.92 21.15 -9.89
CA VAL A 200 -12.18 22.31 -9.02
C VAL A 200 -11.58 23.57 -9.63
N ALA A 201 -10.33 23.53 -10.06
CA ALA A 201 -9.65 24.65 -10.70
C ALA A 201 -10.39 25.10 -11.98
N LYS A 202 -10.82 24.15 -12.81
CA LYS A 202 -11.60 24.42 -14.03
C LYS A 202 -12.98 25.04 -13.74
N ALA A 203 -13.65 24.58 -12.69
CA ALA A 203 -14.95 25.10 -12.30
C ALA A 203 -14.87 26.59 -11.93
N HIS A 204 -13.81 26.97 -11.21
CA HIS A 204 -13.62 28.35 -10.76
C HIS A 204 -12.98 29.26 -11.84
N ALA A 205 -12.21 28.72 -12.79
CA ALA A 205 -11.61 29.50 -13.86
C ALA A 205 -12.65 30.13 -14.82
N LYS A 206 -13.79 29.47 -15.03
CA LYS A 206 -14.87 29.97 -15.88
C LYS A 206 -15.77 31.00 -15.19
N GLY A 207 -15.91 30.93 -13.86
CA GLY A 207 -16.73 31.87 -13.10
C GLY A 207 -16.01 33.16 -12.68
N ALA A 208 -14.68 33.23 -12.85
CA ALA A 208 -13.89 34.40 -12.48
C ALA A 208 -13.81 35.48 -13.56
N LEU A 209 -14.26 35.18 -14.79
CA LEU A 209 -14.09 36.07 -15.96
C LEU A 209 -15.34 36.86 -16.34
N VAL A 210 -16.53 36.49 -15.82
CA VAL A 210 -17.78 37.23 -16.08
C VAL A 210 -18.63 37.30 -14.82
N PRO A 211 -18.98 38.49 -14.30
CA PRO A 211 -19.92 38.60 -13.18
C PRO A 211 -21.28 37.99 -13.57
N GLY A 212 -21.64 36.86 -12.98
CA GLY A 212 -22.88 36.13 -13.27
C GLY A 212 -22.72 34.73 -13.85
N ASP A 213 -21.53 34.33 -14.30
CA ASP A 213 -21.27 32.97 -14.77
C ASP A 213 -21.25 31.96 -13.61
N ARG A 214 -22.09 30.93 -13.70
CA ARG A 214 -22.18 29.88 -12.67
C ARG A 214 -20.98 28.95 -12.80
N PRO A 215 -20.29 28.62 -11.69
CA PRO A 215 -19.36 27.50 -11.73
C PRO A 215 -20.07 26.28 -12.29
N SER A 216 -19.48 25.64 -13.29
CA SER A 216 -20.16 24.53 -13.98
C SER A 216 -20.36 23.37 -13.00
N ALA A 217 -21.58 23.16 -12.53
CA ALA A 217 -21.96 22.15 -11.55
C ALA A 217 -21.42 20.76 -11.91
N ARG A 218 -21.36 20.45 -13.22
CA ARG A 218 -20.80 19.18 -13.72
C ARG A 218 -19.36 18.93 -13.27
N TRP A 219 -18.50 19.99 -13.23
CA TRP A 219 -17.12 19.85 -12.81
C TRP A 219 -16.99 19.64 -11.30
N LEU A 220 -17.86 20.29 -10.52
CA LEU A 220 -17.89 20.13 -9.07
C LEU A 220 -18.44 18.76 -8.66
N ILE A 221 -19.46 18.26 -9.35
CA ILE A 221 -19.96 16.88 -9.18
C ILE A 221 -18.88 15.88 -9.52
N ALA A 222 -18.19 16.04 -10.64
CA ALA A 222 -17.08 15.16 -11.01
C ALA A 222 -15.92 15.23 -9.98
N ALA A 223 -15.63 16.40 -9.41
CA ALA A 223 -14.65 16.53 -8.32
C ALA A 223 -15.09 15.81 -7.05
N ALA A 224 -16.38 15.84 -6.69
CA ALA A 224 -16.92 15.10 -5.54
C ALA A 224 -16.83 13.57 -5.77
N ILE A 225 -17.13 13.10 -6.98
CA ILE A 225 -16.92 11.69 -7.36
C ILE A 225 -15.45 11.31 -7.22
N CYS A 226 -14.52 12.16 -7.69
CA CYS A 226 -13.09 11.94 -7.50
C CYS A 226 -12.72 11.91 -6.01
N ALA A 227 -13.31 12.74 -5.15
CA ALA A 227 -13.04 12.74 -3.72
C ALA A 227 -13.50 11.43 -3.05
N LEU A 228 -14.66 10.92 -3.41
CA LEU A 228 -15.15 9.62 -2.94
C LEU A 228 -14.23 8.48 -3.44
N ALA A 229 -13.87 8.49 -4.72
CA ALA A 229 -12.98 7.49 -5.31
C ALA A 229 -11.57 7.52 -4.68
N ALA A 230 -11.04 8.71 -4.37
CA ALA A 230 -9.78 8.85 -3.64
C ALA A 230 -9.85 8.22 -2.25
N LEU A 231 -10.92 8.48 -1.49
CA LEU A 231 -11.14 7.90 -0.16
C LEU A 231 -11.32 6.37 -0.21
N LEU A 232 -12.03 5.85 -1.22
CA LEU A 232 -12.21 4.42 -1.43
C LEU A 232 -10.93 3.71 -1.92
N SER A 233 -9.93 4.48 -2.40
CA SER A 233 -8.62 3.99 -2.78
C SER A 233 -7.63 3.98 -1.61
N LYS A 234 -7.60 5.05 -0.82
CA LYS A 234 -6.75 5.22 0.37
C LYS A 234 -7.34 6.28 1.29
N GLU A 235 -7.16 6.11 2.60
CA GLU A 235 -7.66 7.05 3.63
C GLU A 235 -7.12 8.47 3.44
N SER A 236 -5.88 8.59 2.94
CA SER A 236 -5.28 9.88 2.58
C SER A 236 -6.01 10.62 1.44
N GLY A 237 -6.95 9.96 0.75
CA GLY A 237 -7.82 10.57 -0.26
C GLY A 237 -8.67 11.73 0.27
N VAL A 238 -8.88 11.82 1.59
CA VAL A 238 -9.49 13.00 2.25
C VAL A 238 -8.76 14.30 1.89
N ALA A 239 -7.48 14.22 1.51
CA ALA A 239 -6.67 15.35 1.09
C ALA A 239 -7.33 16.16 -0.04
N LEU A 240 -8.10 15.54 -0.93
CA LEU A 240 -8.77 16.29 -2.00
C LEU A 240 -9.80 17.29 -1.44
N LEU A 241 -10.54 16.93 -0.40
CA LEU A 241 -11.49 17.86 0.24
C LEU A 241 -10.76 19.02 0.93
N LEU A 242 -9.62 18.74 1.56
CA LEU A 242 -8.78 19.78 2.16
C LEU A 242 -8.13 20.68 1.11
N LEU A 243 -7.65 20.12 0.00
CA LEU A 243 -7.12 20.85 -1.14
C LEU A 243 -8.20 21.74 -1.78
N TRP A 244 -9.42 21.23 -1.89
CA TRP A 244 -10.57 22.01 -2.37
C TRP A 244 -10.85 23.21 -1.45
N LEU A 245 -10.83 22.99 -0.14
CA LEU A 245 -10.93 24.06 0.87
C LEU A 245 -9.82 25.12 0.67
N VAL A 246 -8.56 24.69 0.56
CA VAL A 246 -7.42 25.60 0.32
C VAL A 246 -7.63 26.40 -0.98
N TRP A 247 -8.12 25.74 -2.03
CA TRP A 247 -8.42 26.39 -3.31
C TRP A 247 -9.50 27.46 -3.17
N VAL A 248 -10.62 27.14 -2.50
CA VAL A 248 -11.73 28.10 -2.28
C VAL A 248 -11.26 29.30 -1.44
N LEU A 249 -10.51 29.05 -0.38
CA LEU A 249 -9.94 30.12 0.47
C LEU A 249 -9.01 31.06 -0.31
N ALA A 250 -8.20 30.51 -1.23
CA ALA A 250 -7.22 31.27 -1.98
C ALA A 250 -7.79 31.99 -3.20
N ARG A 251 -8.79 31.40 -3.87
CA ARG A 251 -9.25 31.84 -5.21
C ARG A 251 -10.72 32.24 -5.28
N ALA A 252 -11.53 31.78 -4.35
CA ALA A 252 -12.99 31.94 -4.38
C ALA A 252 -13.58 32.27 -3.01
N SER A 253 -12.83 32.93 -2.12
CA SER A 253 -13.23 33.19 -0.73
C SER A 253 -14.55 33.96 -0.59
N ARG A 254 -14.89 34.79 -1.58
CA ARG A 254 -16.15 35.57 -1.62
C ARG A 254 -17.29 34.87 -2.38
N ASP A 255 -17.00 33.73 -3.01
CA ASP A 255 -18.00 32.98 -3.78
C ASP A 255 -18.83 32.07 -2.86
N ARG A 256 -20.03 32.54 -2.47
CA ARG A 256 -20.96 31.76 -1.65
C ARG A 256 -21.35 30.41 -2.28
N ARG A 257 -21.38 30.33 -3.62
CA ARG A 257 -21.73 29.10 -4.34
C ARG A 257 -20.57 28.12 -4.30
N GLY A 258 -19.33 28.59 -4.41
CA GLY A 258 -18.13 27.77 -4.21
C GLY A 258 -18.08 27.14 -2.82
N TRP A 259 -18.43 27.92 -1.78
CA TRP A 259 -18.56 27.41 -0.42
C TRP A 259 -19.69 26.40 -0.26
N ALA A 260 -20.88 26.70 -0.79
CA ALA A 260 -22.01 25.78 -0.74
C ALA A 260 -21.67 24.44 -1.42
N ALA A 261 -21.04 24.49 -2.60
CA ALA A 261 -20.62 23.30 -3.33
C ALA A 261 -19.58 22.48 -2.54
N LEU A 262 -18.59 23.11 -1.91
CA LEU A 262 -17.62 22.44 -1.05
C LEU A 262 -18.30 21.75 0.13
N LEU A 263 -19.12 22.48 0.89
CA LEU A 263 -19.79 21.95 2.09
C LEU A 263 -20.73 20.80 1.72
N THR A 264 -21.52 20.94 0.65
CA THR A 264 -22.38 19.87 0.15
C THR A 264 -21.58 18.66 -0.29
N SER A 265 -20.45 18.86 -0.99
CA SER A 265 -19.57 17.77 -1.40
C SER A 265 -18.93 17.07 -0.19
N VAL A 266 -18.48 17.82 0.81
CA VAL A 266 -17.95 17.24 2.06
C VAL A 266 -19.03 16.39 2.74
N ALA A 267 -20.26 16.91 2.89
CA ALA A 267 -21.36 16.17 3.54
C ALA A 267 -21.70 14.88 2.78
N ILE A 268 -21.85 14.95 1.46
CA ILE A 268 -22.18 13.77 0.62
C ILE A 268 -21.03 12.75 0.63
N VAL A 269 -19.81 13.19 0.37
CA VAL A 269 -18.64 12.28 0.26
C VAL A 269 -18.35 11.62 1.60
N CYS A 270 -18.29 12.41 2.69
CA CYS A 270 -18.02 11.86 4.02
C CYS A 270 -19.18 11.00 4.52
N GLY A 271 -20.43 11.38 4.24
CA GLY A 271 -21.62 10.60 4.59
C GLY A 271 -21.65 9.26 3.84
N THR A 272 -21.43 9.28 2.53
CA THR A 272 -21.37 8.05 1.70
C THR A 272 -20.21 7.15 2.10
N TYR A 273 -19.00 7.69 2.26
CA TYR A 273 -17.85 6.92 2.72
C TYR A 273 -18.08 6.36 4.13
N GLY A 274 -18.65 7.17 5.05
CA GLY A 274 -18.96 6.73 6.40
C GLY A 274 -20.00 5.59 6.41
N ALA A 275 -21.07 5.70 5.62
CA ALA A 275 -22.08 4.64 5.49
C ALA A 275 -21.47 3.34 4.96
N LEU A 276 -20.67 3.40 3.88
CA LEU A 276 -19.96 2.24 3.34
C LEU A 276 -18.96 1.67 4.36
N ARG A 277 -18.23 2.52 5.05
CA ARG A 277 -17.23 2.10 6.05
C ARG A 277 -17.88 1.41 7.26
N MET A 278 -19.12 1.80 7.62
CA MET A 278 -19.86 1.17 8.72
C MET A 278 -20.32 -0.26 8.40
N THR A 279 -20.46 -0.61 7.13
CA THR A 279 -20.81 -1.98 6.70
C THR A 279 -19.58 -2.90 6.69
N ALA A 280 -18.36 -2.35 6.71
CA ALA A 280 -17.16 -3.15 6.69
C ALA A 280 -16.86 -3.81 8.05
N GLY A 281 -16.34 -5.03 8.01
CA GLY A 281 -15.86 -5.74 9.19
C GLY A 281 -14.80 -4.90 9.93
N ARG A 282 -14.81 -4.96 11.27
CA ARG A 282 -13.88 -4.25 12.14
C ARG A 282 -13.08 -5.24 12.96
N THR A 283 -11.76 -5.09 12.95
CA THR A 283 -10.89 -5.73 13.92
C THR A 283 -10.46 -4.70 14.96
N PRO A 284 -10.36 -5.05 16.23
CA PRO A 284 -9.79 -4.14 17.22
C PRO A 284 -8.35 -3.81 16.83
N PRO A 285 -7.87 -2.58 17.05
CA PRO A 285 -6.47 -2.25 16.87
C PRO A 285 -5.63 -3.13 17.80
N PRO A 286 -4.42 -3.55 17.40
CA PRO A 286 -3.54 -4.31 18.26
C PRO A 286 -3.27 -3.54 19.56
N ALA A 287 -3.32 -4.24 20.68
CA ALA A 287 -3.14 -3.65 22.02
C ALA A 287 -1.78 -2.95 22.24
N SER A 288 -0.82 -3.18 21.36
CA SER A 288 0.54 -2.65 21.39
C SER A 288 0.75 -1.34 20.61
N ALA A 289 -0.30 -0.66 20.18
CA ALA A 289 -0.14 0.66 19.57
C ALA A 289 0.45 1.64 20.60
N VAL A 290 1.78 1.79 20.59
CA VAL A 290 2.48 2.75 21.44
C VAL A 290 2.05 4.15 21.02
N VAL A 291 1.18 4.74 21.82
CA VAL A 291 0.73 6.11 21.59
C VAL A 291 1.90 7.04 21.95
N THR A 292 2.49 7.65 20.92
CA THR A 292 3.54 8.65 21.13
C THR A 292 3.01 9.83 21.94
N PRO A 293 3.64 10.20 23.09
CA PRO A 293 3.22 11.34 23.88
C PRO A 293 3.16 12.63 23.06
N TRP A 294 2.16 13.46 23.30
CA TRP A 294 1.93 14.66 22.49
C TRP A 294 3.10 15.65 22.55
N GLN A 295 3.87 15.67 23.66
CA GLN A 295 5.05 16.53 23.83
C GLN A 295 6.20 16.16 22.89
N VAL A 296 6.31 14.88 22.49
CA VAL A 296 7.37 14.38 21.61
C VAL A 296 7.01 14.60 20.13
N ARG A 297 5.73 14.71 19.81
CA ARG A 297 5.25 14.80 18.42
C ARG A 297 5.82 15.97 17.63
N PRO A 298 5.93 17.22 18.16
CA PRO A 298 6.55 18.32 17.42
C PRO A 298 8.04 18.06 17.09
N ILE A 299 8.75 17.37 17.99
CA ILE A 299 10.15 16.98 17.76
C ILE A 299 10.24 15.98 16.62
N LEU A 300 9.39 14.95 16.63
CA LEU A 300 9.34 13.97 15.55
C LEU A 300 8.91 14.62 14.24
N ALA A 301 7.98 15.57 14.26
CA ALA A 301 7.57 16.32 13.07
C ALA A 301 8.72 17.13 12.47
N ALA A 302 9.53 17.80 13.31
CA ALA A 302 10.71 18.52 12.83
C ALA A 302 11.74 17.56 12.22
N ARG A 303 12.04 16.43 12.88
CA ARG A 303 12.97 15.42 12.37
C ARG A 303 12.47 14.79 11.07
N ALA A 304 11.19 14.45 11.00
CA ALA A 304 10.58 13.93 9.78
C ALA A 304 10.66 14.93 8.63
N LEU A 305 10.43 16.21 8.89
CA LEU A 305 10.55 17.26 7.88
C LEU A 305 11.99 17.38 7.34
N ALA A 306 13.00 17.31 8.21
CA ALA A 306 14.39 17.28 7.79
C ALA A 306 14.73 16.05 6.95
N GLU A 307 14.28 14.87 7.40
CA GLU A 307 14.47 13.61 6.69
C GLU A 307 13.82 13.64 5.30
N TYR A 308 12.54 14.00 5.23
CA TYR A 308 11.82 14.13 3.95
C TYR A 308 12.46 15.15 3.01
N THR A 309 12.96 16.25 3.53
CA THR A 309 13.65 17.27 2.70
C THR A 309 14.94 16.71 2.12
N SER A 310 15.73 15.99 2.91
CA SER A 310 16.94 15.32 2.46
C SER A 310 16.64 14.30 1.35
N LEU A 311 15.66 13.42 1.59
CA LEU A 311 15.25 12.39 0.63
C LEU A 311 14.66 12.97 -0.67
N PHE A 312 13.97 14.09 -0.57
CA PHE A 312 13.39 14.76 -1.73
C PHE A 312 14.45 15.45 -2.59
N LEU A 313 15.41 16.12 -1.98
CA LEU A 313 16.46 16.85 -2.72
C LEU A 313 17.55 15.92 -3.26
N ALA A 314 17.98 14.96 -2.45
CA ALA A 314 19.05 14.02 -2.72
C ALA A 314 18.63 12.62 -2.24
N PRO A 315 17.80 11.90 -3.00
CA PRO A 315 17.31 10.59 -2.59
C PRO A 315 18.47 9.60 -2.47
N HIS A 316 18.67 9.11 -1.26
CA HIS A 316 19.75 8.18 -0.92
C HIS A 316 19.25 7.13 0.05
N SER A 317 19.80 5.93 -0.01
CA SER A 317 19.51 4.85 0.93
C SER A 317 17.99 4.66 1.18
N LEU A 318 17.21 4.58 0.09
CA LEU A 318 15.75 4.42 0.17
C LEU A 318 15.37 3.02 0.65
N HIS A 319 14.52 2.94 1.69
CA HIS A 319 14.08 1.67 2.30
C HIS A 319 12.79 1.83 3.11
N MET A 320 12.09 0.72 3.37
CA MET A 320 10.78 0.74 4.07
C MET A 320 10.84 1.03 5.57
N GLU A 321 11.91 0.62 6.25
CA GLU A 321 12.05 0.71 7.72
C GLU A 321 12.81 1.97 8.14
N ARG A 322 12.17 3.14 8.02
CA ARG A 322 12.78 4.42 8.39
C ARG A 322 12.22 4.93 9.71
N ASP A 323 13.11 5.26 10.65
CA ASP A 323 12.73 5.75 11.96
C ASP A 323 13.56 6.98 12.37
N VAL A 324 12.90 8.03 12.84
CA VAL A 324 13.52 9.25 13.38
C VAL A 324 13.31 9.40 14.89
N SER A 325 12.85 8.33 15.55
CA SER A 325 12.72 8.32 17.02
C SER A 325 14.09 8.31 17.72
N SER A 326 14.07 8.55 19.01
CA SER A 326 15.30 8.62 19.84
C SER A 326 15.58 7.32 20.59
N LYS A 327 15.11 6.17 20.09
CA LYS A 327 15.42 4.90 20.77
C LYS A 327 16.93 4.63 20.69
N PRO A 328 17.63 4.48 21.82
CA PRO A 328 19.02 4.06 21.80
C PRO A 328 19.11 2.61 21.30
N VAL A 329 20.04 2.37 20.39
CA VAL A 329 20.36 1.03 19.91
C VAL A 329 21.83 0.79 20.21
N GLY A 330 22.15 -0.15 21.12
CA GLY A 330 23.49 -0.65 21.35
C GLY A 330 24.35 0.13 22.37
N ASP A 331 25.66 0.09 22.18
CA ASP A 331 26.72 0.67 23.00
C ASP A 331 26.54 2.16 23.32
N PRO A 332 26.92 2.62 24.54
CA PRO A 332 26.80 4.03 24.97
C PRO A 332 27.43 5.04 24.03
N ALA A 333 28.57 4.73 23.40
CA ALA A 333 29.24 5.63 22.45
C ALA A 333 28.41 5.80 21.17
N THR A 334 27.86 4.72 20.65
CA THR A 334 26.94 4.72 19.50
C THR A 334 25.65 5.48 19.83
N THR A 335 25.12 5.28 21.03
CA THR A 335 23.94 5.98 21.54
C THR A 335 24.15 7.48 21.59
N LEU A 336 25.30 7.97 22.10
CA LEU A 336 25.61 9.40 22.17
C LEU A 336 25.74 10.03 20.78
N ARG A 337 26.43 9.34 19.85
CA ARG A 337 26.55 9.79 18.45
C ARG A 337 25.18 9.87 17.77
N TRP A 338 24.33 8.88 17.99
CA TRP A 338 22.98 8.84 17.49
C TRP A 338 22.11 9.98 18.03
N ALA A 339 22.16 10.24 19.35
CA ALA A 339 21.43 11.34 19.97
C ALA A 339 21.83 12.68 19.36
N ARG A 340 23.12 12.96 19.19
CA ARG A 340 23.62 14.19 18.54
C ARG A 340 23.10 14.35 17.12
N LEU A 341 23.09 13.27 16.33
CA LEU A 341 22.53 13.29 14.97
C LEU A 341 21.02 13.63 14.99
N ARG A 342 20.26 13.07 15.93
CA ARG A 342 18.83 13.33 16.06
C ARG A 342 18.51 14.75 16.51
N GLU A 343 19.33 15.33 17.38
CA GLU A 343 19.20 16.74 17.77
C GLU A 343 19.53 17.68 16.61
N ALA A 344 20.61 17.41 15.86
CA ALA A 344 20.93 18.15 14.65
C ALA A 344 19.81 18.06 13.61
N GLN A 345 19.20 16.90 13.46
CA GLN A 345 18.05 16.67 12.58
C GLN A 345 16.81 17.47 13.05
N THR A 346 16.57 17.56 14.37
CA THR A 346 15.51 18.41 14.94
C THR A 346 15.73 19.89 14.58
N LEU A 347 16.95 20.39 14.81
CA LEU A 347 17.30 21.77 14.48
C LEU A 347 17.16 22.05 12.99
N ALA A 348 17.66 21.17 12.14
CA ALA A 348 17.51 21.28 10.69
C ALA A 348 16.03 21.35 10.28
N GLY A 349 15.18 20.50 10.84
CA GLY A 349 13.75 20.52 10.58
C GLY A 349 13.06 21.82 10.99
N ILE A 350 13.44 22.38 12.14
CA ILE A 350 12.94 23.68 12.59
C ILE A 350 13.38 24.79 11.61
N VAL A 351 14.64 24.81 11.19
CA VAL A 351 15.16 25.79 10.21
C VAL A 351 14.42 25.64 8.87
N ILE A 352 14.18 24.41 8.40
CA ILE A 352 13.42 24.14 7.17
C ILE A 352 11.98 24.65 7.32
N ALA A 353 11.32 24.40 8.46
CA ALA A 353 9.96 24.88 8.69
C ALA A 353 9.89 26.42 8.62
N PHE A 354 10.82 27.12 9.26
CA PHE A 354 10.93 28.59 9.14
C PHE A 354 11.21 29.02 7.70
N GLY A 355 12.08 28.32 6.98
CA GLY A 355 12.38 28.55 5.57
C GLY A 355 11.15 28.42 4.67
N LEU A 356 10.33 27.38 4.89
CA LEU A 356 9.07 27.19 4.16
C LEU A 356 8.06 28.30 4.44
N VAL A 357 7.93 28.73 5.70
CA VAL A 357 7.06 29.87 6.08
C VAL A 357 7.56 31.17 5.46
N TRP A 358 8.88 31.43 5.49
CA TRP A 358 9.47 32.58 4.82
C TRP A 358 9.24 32.56 3.31
N TRP A 359 9.48 31.40 2.66
CA TRP A 359 9.20 31.21 1.23
C TRP A 359 7.74 31.46 0.91
N TRP A 360 6.81 30.92 1.68
CA TRP A 360 5.39 31.14 1.52
C TRP A 360 5.00 32.62 1.64
N ARG A 361 5.52 33.33 2.65
CA ARG A 361 5.28 34.77 2.83
C ARG A 361 5.79 35.60 1.65
N LYS A 362 6.99 35.29 1.17
CA LYS A 362 7.59 35.95 0.01
C LYS A 362 6.82 35.64 -1.27
N ALA A 363 6.47 34.34 -1.46
CA ALA A 363 5.73 33.87 -2.62
C ALA A 363 4.33 34.48 -2.71
N ARG A 364 3.65 34.73 -1.59
CA ARG A 364 2.34 35.42 -1.60
C ARG A 364 2.34 36.75 -2.36
N ARG A 365 3.47 37.44 -2.38
CA ARG A 365 3.62 38.73 -3.06
C ARG A 365 4.18 38.59 -4.47
N LEU A 366 5.10 37.69 -4.71
CA LEU A 366 5.90 37.59 -5.94
C LEU A 366 5.44 36.49 -6.89
N ALA A 367 4.88 35.41 -6.36
CA ALA A 367 4.45 34.22 -7.10
C ALA A 367 3.25 33.56 -6.36
N PRO A 368 2.04 34.14 -6.40
CA PRO A 368 0.89 33.67 -5.61
C PRO A 368 0.54 32.19 -5.83
N ASP A 369 0.80 31.66 -7.03
CA ASP A 369 0.63 30.23 -7.32
C ASP A 369 1.59 29.34 -6.55
N ALA A 370 2.85 29.80 -6.36
CA ALA A 370 3.81 29.08 -5.53
C ALA A 370 3.36 29.08 -4.05
N ALA A 371 2.82 30.18 -3.56
CA ALA A 371 2.28 30.23 -2.19
C ALA A 371 1.08 29.29 -2.00
N LEU A 372 0.20 29.20 -3.01
CA LEU A 372 -0.91 28.26 -2.99
C LEU A 372 -0.42 26.81 -3.05
N ALA A 373 0.58 26.50 -3.87
CA ALA A 373 1.19 25.17 -3.93
C ALA A 373 1.86 24.78 -2.60
N LEU A 374 2.54 25.71 -1.91
CA LEU A 374 3.08 25.49 -0.56
C LEU A 374 1.99 25.24 0.49
N ALA A 375 0.84 25.93 0.38
CA ALA A 375 -0.31 25.66 1.24
C ALA A 375 -0.89 24.26 0.97
N CYS A 376 -0.97 23.84 -0.30
CA CYS A 376 -1.38 22.49 -0.69
C CYS A 376 -0.37 21.43 -0.17
N PHE A 377 0.93 21.70 -0.25
CA PHE A 377 1.97 20.85 0.36
C PHE A 377 1.74 20.70 1.86
N ALA A 378 1.60 21.80 2.58
CA ALA A 378 1.43 21.79 4.03
C ALA A 378 0.20 20.98 4.48
N VAL A 379 -0.94 21.16 3.79
CA VAL A 379 -2.19 20.47 4.10
C VAL A 379 -2.10 18.96 3.80
N THR A 380 -1.44 18.57 2.71
CA THR A 380 -1.27 17.16 2.35
C THR A 380 -0.18 16.46 3.17
N TRP A 381 0.82 17.20 3.66
CA TRP A 381 1.88 16.66 4.52
C TRP A 381 1.45 16.55 5.99
N MET A 382 0.57 17.45 6.46
CA MET A 382 0.16 17.55 7.87
C MET A 382 -0.34 16.20 8.46
N PRO A 383 -1.16 15.39 7.79
CA PRO A 383 -1.60 14.10 8.33
C PRO A 383 -0.46 13.10 8.59
N VAL A 384 0.63 13.20 7.83
CA VAL A 384 1.79 12.28 7.89
C VAL A 384 3.02 12.92 8.56
N SER A 385 2.84 14.05 9.22
CA SER A 385 3.90 14.85 9.84
C SER A 385 4.34 14.40 11.23
N ASN A 386 3.77 13.33 11.80
CA ASN A 386 3.88 12.92 13.21
C ASN A 386 3.20 13.85 14.24
N LEU A 387 2.49 14.88 13.84
CA LEU A 387 1.60 15.63 14.74
C LEU A 387 0.44 14.75 15.24
N PHE A 388 0.07 13.76 14.46
CA PHE A 388 -0.82 12.66 14.84
C PHE A 388 0.00 11.40 15.09
N SER A 389 -0.51 10.49 15.93
CA SER A 389 0.14 9.20 16.16
C SER A 389 0.02 8.33 14.92
N LEU A 390 1.14 7.83 14.41
CA LEU A 390 1.24 7.00 13.21
C LEU A 390 1.94 5.68 13.55
N ASN A 391 1.80 4.69 12.67
CA ASN A 391 2.45 3.40 12.79
C ASN A 391 3.96 3.41 12.44
N ALA A 392 4.44 4.48 11.81
CA ALA A 392 5.85 4.74 11.52
C ALA A 392 6.15 6.22 11.72
N THR A 393 7.41 6.59 11.90
CA THR A 393 7.80 8.01 12.03
C THR A 393 8.06 8.66 10.68
N VAL A 394 8.53 7.90 9.70
CA VAL A 394 8.73 8.30 8.30
C VAL A 394 8.42 7.13 7.38
N ALA A 395 7.73 7.39 6.29
CA ALA A 395 7.54 6.45 5.20
C ALA A 395 7.65 7.19 3.85
N GLU A 396 8.47 6.68 2.95
CA GLU A 396 8.81 7.34 1.69
C GLU A 396 7.57 7.64 0.83
N HIS A 397 6.64 6.69 0.73
CA HIS A 397 5.39 6.85 -0.01
C HIS A 397 4.44 7.93 0.57
N TRP A 398 4.65 8.39 1.80
CA TRP A 398 3.83 9.46 2.37
C TRP A 398 4.06 10.81 1.71
N LEU A 399 5.21 11.00 1.03
CA LEU A 399 5.47 12.19 0.21
C LEU A 399 4.90 12.10 -1.22
N TYR A 400 4.23 11.03 -1.58
CA TYR A 400 3.74 10.83 -2.96
C TYR A 400 2.87 11.99 -3.44
N VAL A 401 1.83 12.36 -2.73
CA VAL A 401 0.98 13.52 -3.06
C VAL A 401 1.60 14.84 -2.61
N PRO A 402 2.12 15.00 -1.38
CA PRO A 402 2.75 16.26 -0.95
C PRO A 402 3.92 16.68 -1.85
N GLY A 403 4.76 15.73 -2.29
CA GLY A 403 5.90 16.00 -3.18
C GLY A 403 5.51 16.64 -4.51
N ALA A 404 4.35 16.30 -5.05
CA ALA A 404 3.83 16.93 -6.27
C ALA A 404 3.59 18.44 -6.08
N PHE A 405 3.05 18.84 -4.92
CA PHE A 405 2.82 20.26 -4.61
C PHE A 405 4.11 21.01 -4.26
N LEU A 406 5.11 20.32 -3.69
CA LEU A 406 6.43 20.90 -3.49
C LEU A 406 7.13 21.17 -4.82
N ILE A 407 7.07 20.22 -5.77
CA ILE A 407 7.55 20.43 -7.14
C ILE A 407 6.79 21.60 -7.81
N ALA A 408 5.46 21.66 -7.66
CA ALA A 408 4.66 22.75 -8.20
C ALA A 408 5.11 24.12 -7.62
N ALA A 409 5.38 24.20 -6.32
CA ALA A 409 5.87 25.43 -5.69
C ALA A 409 7.24 25.88 -6.25
N ILE A 410 8.16 24.94 -6.46
CA ILE A 410 9.46 25.19 -7.11
C ILE A 410 9.24 25.70 -8.53
N LEU A 411 8.40 25.05 -9.32
CA LEU A 411 8.11 25.44 -10.71
C LEU A 411 7.49 26.82 -10.81
N PHE A 412 6.48 27.12 -9.98
CA PHE A 412 5.83 28.43 -10.02
C PHE A 412 6.77 29.55 -9.58
N SER A 413 7.65 29.28 -8.59
CA SER A 413 8.70 30.22 -8.21
C SER A 413 9.71 30.42 -9.33
N GLY A 414 10.17 29.34 -9.95
CA GLY A 414 11.09 29.39 -11.09
C GLY A 414 10.51 30.14 -12.29
N ARG A 415 9.24 29.92 -12.62
CA ARG A 415 8.54 30.65 -13.68
C ARG A 415 8.48 32.16 -13.39
N ALA A 416 8.21 32.53 -12.15
CA ALA A 416 8.18 33.94 -11.74
C ALA A 416 9.57 34.59 -11.87
N ILE A 417 10.63 33.88 -11.47
CA ILE A 417 12.03 34.35 -11.63
C ILE A 417 12.38 34.48 -13.11
N ALA A 418 12.09 33.47 -13.93
CA ALA A 418 12.38 33.50 -15.36
C ALA A 418 11.62 34.61 -16.08
N ALA A 419 10.41 34.99 -15.64
CA ALA A 419 9.66 36.12 -16.19
C ALA A 419 10.35 37.47 -15.94
N THR A 420 11.05 37.64 -14.81
CA THR A 420 11.78 38.86 -14.44
C THR A 420 13.23 38.85 -14.91
N ARG A 421 13.82 37.66 -15.08
CA ARG A 421 15.22 37.45 -15.47
C ARG A 421 15.35 36.40 -16.58
N PRO A 422 15.02 36.74 -17.83
CA PRO A 422 14.97 35.77 -18.95
C PRO A 422 16.31 35.02 -19.16
N GLY A 423 17.45 35.68 -18.87
CA GLY A 423 18.78 35.10 -19.06
C GLY A 423 19.07 33.86 -18.17
N VAL A 424 18.31 33.65 -17.08
CA VAL A 424 18.53 32.47 -16.22
C VAL A 424 17.75 31.23 -16.69
N LEU A 425 16.85 31.36 -17.66
CA LEU A 425 15.96 30.27 -18.09
C LEU A 425 16.74 29.08 -18.65
N SER A 426 17.78 29.33 -19.46
CA SER A 426 18.62 28.27 -20.03
C SER A 426 19.33 27.46 -18.95
N SER A 427 19.95 28.14 -17.97
CA SER A 427 20.61 27.48 -16.85
C SER A 427 19.63 26.68 -15.98
N MET A 428 18.44 27.25 -15.70
CA MET A 428 17.39 26.55 -14.96
C MET A 428 16.91 25.31 -15.71
N THR A 429 16.76 25.40 -17.04
CA THR A 429 16.34 24.23 -17.86
C THR A 429 17.40 23.16 -17.87
N ALA A 430 18.69 23.52 -17.99
CA ALA A 430 19.79 22.58 -17.96
C ALA A 430 19.89 21.87 -16.59
N VAL A 431 19.81 22.61 -15.48
CA VAL A 431 19.84 22.05 -14.13
C VAL A 431 18.64 21.13 -13.87
N ALA A 432 17.43 21.56 -14.28
CA ALA A 432 16.24 20.73 -14.13
C ALA A 432 16.32 19.45 -14.98
N GLY A 433 16.78 19.54 -16.22
CA GLY A 433 16.97 18.40 -17.10
C GLY A 433 17.98 17.38 -16.52
N MET A 434 19.11 17.87 -16.02
CA MET A 434 20.13 17.04 -15.38
C MET A 434 19.58 16.37 -14.10
N TRP A 435 18.86 17.12 -13.28
CA TRP A 435 18.24 16.56 -12.05
C TRP A 435 17.21 15.48 -12.38
N ILE A 436 16.31 15.72 -13.34
CA ILE A 436 15.33 14.72 -13.84
C ILE A 436 16.04 13.45 -14.33
N ALA A 437 17.12 13.61 -15.10
CA ALA A 437 17.88 12.48 -15.61
C ALA A 437 18.53 11.67 -14.46
N LEU A 438 19.11 12.35 -13.45
CA LEU A 438 19.67 11.71 -12.27
C LEU A 438 18.60 10.96 -11.49
N LEU A 439 17.43 11.58 -11.27
CA LEU A 439 16.29 10.93 -10.60
C LEU A 439 15.83 9.68 -11.35
N ALA A 440 15.72 9.75 -12.68
CA ALA A 440 15.33 8.60 -13.50
C ALA A 440 16.32 7.43 -13.39
N VAL A 441 17.64 7.72 -13.42
CA VAL A 441 18.69 6.71 -13.21
C VAL A 441 18.61 6.10 -11.81
N GLN A 442 18.37 6.91 -10.78
CA GLN A 442 18.22 6.41 -9.42
C GLN A 442 16.95 5.57 -9.28
N THR A 443 15.83 5.99 -9.90
CA THR A 443 14.59 5.21 -9.93
C THR A 443 14.80 3.86 -10.60
N TRP A 444 15.49 3.83 -11.73
CA TRP A 444 15.87 2.57 -12.41
C TRP A 444 16.65 1.64 -11.48
N ARG A 445 17.65 2.16 -10.76
CA ARG A 445 18.49 1.37 -9.84
C ARG A 445 17.71 0.91 -8.60
N GLN A 446 16.80 1.74 -8.09
CA GLN A 446 16.02 1.43 -6.89
C GLN A 446 15.04 0.26 -7.11
N GLN A 447 14.78 -0.14 -8.36
CA GLN A 447 13.92 -1.29 -8.63
C GLN A 447 14.49 -2.60 -8.08
N ASP A 448 15.81 -2.74 -8.04
CA ASP A 448 16.48 -3.94 -7.54
C ASP A 448 16.22 -4.18 -6.04
N TYR A 449 16.01 -3.13 -5.24
CA TYR A 449 15.61 -3.24 -3.83
C TYR A 449 14.30 -4.03 -3.65
N TRP A 450 13.39 -3.92 -4.61
CA TRP A 450 12.07 -4.56 -4.62
C TRP A 450 12.03 -5.88 -5.41
N ARG A 451 13.18 -6.43 -5.79
CA ARG A 451 13.25 -7.56 -6.73
C ARG A 451 12.54 -8.80 -6.20
N ASP A 452 12.82 -9.19 -4.96
CA ASP A 452 12.24 -10.34 -4.28
C ASP A 452 12.32 -10.17 -2.75
N GLN A 453 11.60 -11.01 -2.01
CA GLN A 453 11.54 -10.92 -0.55
C GLN A 453 12.91 -11.01 0.12
N ARG A 454 13.83 -11.82 -0.42
CA ARG A 454 15.18 -11.99 0.12
C ARG A 454 16.03 -10.74 -0.04
N THR A 455 16.05 -10.19 -1.25
CA THR A 455 16.76 -8.94 -1.55
C THR A 455 16.22 -7.80 -0.73
N PHE A 456 14.88 -7.68 -0.64
CA PHE A 456 14.21 -6.66 0.19
C PHE A 456 14.66 -6.72 1.66
N VAL A 457 14.66 -7.90 2.28
CA VAL A 457 15.06 -8.08 3.69
C VAL A 457 16.56 -7.80 3.87
N ALA A 458 17.41 -8.36 3.00
CA ALA A 458 18.86 -8.21 3.09
C ALA A 458 19.30 -6.75 2.96
N GLU A 459 18.82 -6.05 1.93
CA GLU A 459 19.15 -4.64 1.72
C GLU A 459 18.55 -3.71 2.79
N THR A 460 17.36 -4.06 3.32
CA THR A 460 16.80 -3.30 4.45
C THR A 460 17.72 -3.41 5.66
N ILE A 461 18.19 -4.61 6.00
CA ILE A 461 19.12 -4.83 7.11
C ILE A 461 20.44 -4.08 6.88
N GLU A 462 20.98 -4.13 5.66
CA GLU A 462 22.23 -3.42 5.31
C GLU A 462 22.10 -1.89 5.52
N ARG A 463 20.94 -1.32 5.16
CA ARG A 463 20.70 0.13 5.25
C ARG A 463 20.29 0.63 6.63
N THR A 464 19.61 -0.20 7.44
CA THR A 464 19.04 0.20 8.74
C THR A 464 19.70 -0.46 9.94
N GLY A 465 20.50 -1.49 9.73
CA GLY A 465 20.95 -2.40 10.77
C GLY A 465 19.92 -3.51 11.06
N ARG A 466 20.27 -4.37 12.00
CA ARG A 466 19.48 -5.55 12.36
C ARG A 466 18.32 -5.17 13.30
N GLY A 467 17.19 -4.80 12.74
CA GLY A 467 15.95 -4.59 13.50
C GLY A 467 15.20 -5.90 13.76
N SER A 468 14.48 -6.01 14.89
CA SER A 468 13.80 -7.23 15.32
C SER A 468 12.90 -7.85 14.25
N ARG A 469 12.06 -7.02 13.57
CA ARG A 469 11.17 -7.49 12.50
C ARG A 469 11.93 -8.02 11.28
N MET A 470 12.99 -7.33 10.86
CA MET A 470 13.79 -7.76 9.70
C MET A 470 14.57 -9.03 9.98
N VAL A 471 15.12 -9.14 11.19
CA VAL A 471 15.80 -10.39 11.64
C VAL A 471 14.80 -11.55 11.70
N SER A 472 13.57 -11.33 12.20
CA SER A 472 12.51 -12.35 12.18
C SER A 472 12.14 -12.78 10.75
N ASN A 473 12.05 -11.83 9.80
CA ASN A 473 11.81 -12.16 8.39
C ASN A 473 12.97 -12.94 7.76
N LEU A 474 14.22 -12.63 8.14
CA LEU A 474 15.39 -13.42 7.72
C LEU A 474 15.30 -14.86 8.25
N GLY A 475 14.84 -15.05 9.50
CA GLY A 475 14.55 -16.36 10.06
C GLY A 475 13.47 -17.12 9.27
N GLN A 476 12.41 -16.45 8.83
CA GLN A 476 11.41 -17.07 7.96
C GLN A 476 12.00 -17.50 6.61
N LEU A 477 12.88 -16.70 6.01
CA LEU A 477 13.59 -17.08 4.79
C LEU A 477 14.51 -18.29 5.01
N ALA A 478 15.18 -18.38 6.16
CA ALA A 478 15.97 -19.56 6.51
C ALA A 478 15.10 -20.82 6.65
N MET A 479 13.88 -20.69 7.21
CA MET A 479 12.91 -21.79 7.24
C MET A 479 12.49 -22.24 5.82
N GLN A 480 12.26 -21.31 4.92
CA GLN A 480 11.94 -21.60 3.52
C GLN A 480 13.09 -22.30 2.78
N ASP A 481 14.33 -22.06 3.20
CA ASP A 481 15.53 -22.71 2.66
C ASP A 481 15.82 -24.08 3.30
N GLY A 482 14.97 -24.54 4.23
CA GLY A 482 15.18 -25.81 4.92
C GLY A 482 16.31 -25.77 5.96
N LYS A 483 16.57 -24.60 6.56
CA LYS A 483 17.63 -24.36 7.56
C LYS A 483 17.04 -23.99 8.92
N PRO A 484 16.41 -24.94 9.62
CA PRO A 484 15.68 -24.66 10.86
C PRO A 484 16.58 -24.17 12.01
N GLU A 485 17.84 -24.62 12.11
CA GLU A 485 18.78 -24.20 13.15
C GLU A 485 19.18 -22.72 12.95
N GLU A 486 19.46 -22.32 11.71
CA GLU A 486 19.73 -20.93 11.36
C GLU A 486 18.51 -20.05 11.67
N ALA A 487 17.31 -20.54 11.34
CA ALA A 487 16.06 -19.83 11.62
C ALA A 487 15.84 -19.61 13.12
N LEU A 488 16.07 -20.66 13.94
CA LEU A 488 15.97 -20.56 15.41
C LEU A 488 16.95 -19.52 15.98
N ALA A 489 18.20 -19.51 15.51
CA ALA A 489 19.18 -18.52 15.92
C ALA A 489 18.72 -17.09 15.60
N LEU A 490 18.17 -16.87 14.40
CA LEU A 490 17.64 -15.58 13.95
C LEU A 490 16.39 -15.17 14.74
N PHE A 491 15.47 -16.08 15.03
CA PHE A 491 14.29 -15.75 15.85
C PHE A 491 14.68 -15.41 17.30
N ARG A 492 15.66 -16.10 17.90
CA ARG A 492 16.20 -15.76 19.22
C ARG A 492 16.91 -14.41 19.22
N GLU A 493 17.68 -14.10 18.19
CA GLU A 493 18.26 -12.76 18.00
C GLU A 493 17.16 -11.69 17.88
N SER A 494 16.11 -11.97 17.13
CA SER A 494 14.96 -11.07 17.02
C SER A 494 14.31 -10.78 18.38
N LEU A 495 14.16 -11.78 19.25
CA LEU A 495 13.66 -11.62 20.62
C LEU A 495 14.65 -10.89 21.53
N ALA A 496 15.96 -11.06 21.33
CA ALA A 496 16.95 -10.27 22.06
C ALA A 496 16.84 -8.77 21.75
N LEU A 497 16.45 -8.42 20.52
CA LEU A 497 16.21 -7.04 20.08
C LEU A 497 14.84 -6.51 20.54
N ASP A 498 13.79 -7.34 20.52
CA ASP A 498 12.45 -7.03 21.00
C ASP A 498 11.80 -8.24 21.66
N PRO A 499 11.90 -8.39 23.01
CA PRO A 499 11.33 -9.51 23.74
C PRO A 499 9.80 -9.62 23.67
N LYS A 500 9.11 -8.60 23.13
CA LYS A 500 7.66 -8.57 22.99
C LYS A 500 7.18 -8.91 21.58
N LEU A 501 8.07 -9.30 20.68
CA LEU A 501 7.69 -9.64 19.31
C LEU A 501 7.00 -11.00 19.27
N VAL A 502 5.68 -10.99 19.43
CA VAL A 502 4.82 -12.19 19.49
C VAL A 502 5.03 -13.12 18.28
N LEU A 503 5.28 -12.55 17.11
CA LEU A 503 5.54 -13.33 15.87
C LEU A 503 6.81 -14.19 15.98
N ALA A 504 7.87 -13.69 16.65
CA ALA A 504 9.10 -14.46 16.82
C ALA A 504 8.89 -15.65 17.78
N HIS A 505 8.14 -15.48 18.88
CA HIS A 505 7.74 -16.57 19.75
C HIS A 505 6.94 -17.64 19.00
N PHE A 506 5.95 -17.22 18.20
CA PHE A 506 5.16 -18.15 17.38
C PHE A 506 6.03 -18.91 16.37
N ASN A 507 6.98 -18.24 15.72
CA ASN A 507 7.89 -18.87 14.77
C ASN A 507 8.83 -19.89 15.44
N ILE A 508 9.35 -19.59 16.63
CA ILE A 508 10.15 -20.56 17.42
C ILE A 508 9.30 -21.78 17.76
N ALA A 509 8.06 -21.57 18.24
CA ALA A 509 7.14 -22.66 18.52
C ALA A 509 6.87 -23.53 17.28
N ALA A 510 6.70 -22.92 16.11
CA ALA A 510 6.47 -23.65 14.86
C ALA A 510 7.68 -24.48 14.43
N VAL A 511 8.90 -23.99 14.65
CA VAL A 511 10.13 -24.76 14.36
C VAL A 511 10.28 -25.90 15.36
N ALA A 512 10.14 -25.64 16.66
CA ALA A 512 10.22 -26.64 17.72
C ALA A 512 9.20 -27.77 17.52
N PHE A 513 7.95 -27.41 17.16
CA PHE A 513 6.91 -28.39 16.81
C PHE A 513 7.34 -29.32 15.67
N ARG A 514 7.91 -28.78 14.59
CA ARG A 514 8.41 -29.59 13.46
C ARG A 514 9.57 -30.50 13.83
N GLN A 515 10.38 -30.11 14.81
CA GLN A 515 11.50 -30.89 15.33
C GLN A 515 11.08 -31.93 16.39
N GLY A 516 9.80 -31.93 16.80
CA GLY A 516 9.27 -32.80 17.84
C GLY A 516 9.59 -32.33 19.28
N ASP A 517 10.14 -31.12 19.43
CA ASP A 517 10.35 -30.47 20.72
C ASP A 517 9.06 -29.79 21.18
N TYR A 518 8.13 -30.62 21.67
CA TYR A 518 6.80 -30.14 22.06
C TYR A 518 6.83 -29.32 23.36
N ASP A 519 7.86 -29.44 24.18
CA ASP A 519 7.97 -28.69 25.43
C ASP A 519 8.37 -27.26 25.15
N THR A 520 9.41 -27.05 24.35
CA THR A 520 9.78 -25.71 23.85
C THR A 520 8.62 -25.06 23.08
N ALA A 521 7.97 -25.82 22.18
CA ALA A 521 6.83 -25.31 21.44
C ALA A 521 5.70 -24.82 22.36
N SER A 522 5.36 -25.60 23.40
CA SER A 522 4.30 -25.24 24.35
C SER A 522 4.68 -24.02 25.21
N ALA A 523 5.93 -23.90 25.62
CA ALA A 523 6.43 -22.76 26.39
C ALA A 523 6.34 -21.43 25.60
N GLU A 524 6.78 -21.45 24.34
CA GLU A 524 6.73 -20.28 23.47
C GLU A 524 5.28 -19.88 23.12
N LEU A 525 4.38 -20.86 22.91
CA LEU A 525 2.96 -20.60 22.65
C LEU A 525 2.23 -19.98 23.85
N ALA A 526 2.68 -20.22 25.08
CA ALA A 526 2.11 -19.60 26.27
C ALA A 526 2.24 -18.06 26.25
N VAL A 527 3.30 -17.54 25.64
CA VAL A 527 3.50 -16.10 25.45
C VAL A 527 2.55 -15.55 24.39
N VAL A 528 2.19 -16.36 23.40
CA VAL A 528 1.38 -15.98 22.24
C VAL A 528 -0.12 -16.00 22.53
N GLU A 529 -0.60 -16.81 23.47
CA GLU A 529 -2.03 -17.06 23.75
C GLU A 529 -2.86 -15.79 23.97
N GLY A 530 -2.31 -14.80 24.67
CA GLY A 530 -2.98 -13.51 24.93
C GLY A 530 -2.98 -12.56 23.75
N SER A 531 -2.40 -12.94 22.61
CA SER A 531 -2.32 -12.09 21.44
C SER A 531 -3.65 -12.08 20.66
N PRO A 532 -4.27 -10.92 20.44
CA PRO A 532 -5.46 -10.83 19.58
C PRO A 532 -5.18 -11.23 18.13
N LEU A 533 -3.90 -11.27 17.73
CA LEU A 533 -3.46 -11.54 16.37
C LEU A 533 -3.16 -13.02 16.13
N LEU A 534 -2.44 -13.68 17.06
CA LEU A 534 -1.92 -15.03 16.88
C LEU A 534 -2.45 -16.01 17.94
N GLY A 535 -3.32 -15.56 18.85
CA GLY A 535 -3.91 -16.41 19.89
C GLY A 535 -4.67 -17.62 19.33
N PRO A 536 -5.56 -17.43 18.35
CA PRO A 536 -6.26 -18.54 17.70
C PRO A 536 -5.33 -19.57 17.05
N GLU A 537 -4.29 -19.11 16.35
CA GLU A 537 -3.27 -19.96 15.74
C GLU A 537 -2.46 -20.72 16.79
N ALA A 538 -2.13 -20.06 17.90
CA ALA A 538 -1.45 -20.69 19.04
C ALA A 538 -2.31 -21.79 19.66
N ALA A 539 -3.62 -21.57 19.82
CA ALA A 539 -4.55 -22.57 20.34
C ALA A 539 -4.65 -23.80 19.43
N VAL A 540 -4.70 -23.60 18.10
CA VAL A 540 -4.68 -24.71 17.13
C VAL A 540 -3.35 -25.46 17.21
N MET A 541 -2.22 -24.77 17.25
CA MET A 541 -0.91 -25.42 17.34
C MET A 541 -0.77 -26.24 18.65
N LYS A 542 -1.31 -25.75 19.78
CA LYS A 542 -1.37 -26.53 21.03
C LYS A 542 -2.19 -27.79 20.87
N ALA A 543 -3.34 -27.72 20.21
CA ALA A 543 -4.15 -28.91 19.95
C ALA A 543 -3.40 -29.94 19.08
N LEU A 544 -2.63 -29.46 18.08
CA LEU A 544 -1.78 -30.32 17.25
C LEU A 544 -0.61 -30.93 18.03
N ILE A 545 -0.02 -30.19 18.97
CA ILE A 545 1.01 -30.73 19.89
C ILE A 545 0.42 -31.86 20.74
N GLU A 546 -0.75 -31.66 21.35
CA GLU A 546 -1.42 -32.70 22.14
C GLU A 546 -1.82 -33.92 21.30
N GLN A 547 -2.24 -33.70 20.05
CA GLN A 547 -2.47 -34.77 19.08
C GLN A 547 -1.17 -35.54 18.81
N ALA A 548 -0.05 -34.87 18.60
CA ALA A 548 1.24 -35.50 18.33
C ALA A 548 1.75 -36.31 19.56
N ARG A 549 1.53 -35.79 20.79
CA ARG A 549 1.89 -36.48 22.04
C ARG A 549 1.05 -37.72 22.31
N THR A 550 -0.25 -37.67 22.02
CA THR A 550 -1.22 -38.71 22.36
C THR A 550 -1.50 -39.70 21.23
N GLY A 551 -1.10 -39.36 20.00
CA GLY A 551 -1.43 -40.11 18.78
C GLY A 551 -2.92 -40.05 18.39
N LYS A 552 -3.75 -39.24 19.07
CA LYS A 552 -5.20 -39.14 18.84
C LYS A 552 -5.58 -37.69 18.53
N PRO A 553 -6.44 -37.45 17.54
CA PRO A 553 -6.96 -36.10 17.25
C PRO A 553 -7.69 -35.53 18.47
N ARG A 554 -7.30 -34.30 18.88
CA ARG A 554 -7.93 -33.58 19.98
C ARG A 554 -9.04 -32.69 19.42
N LEU A 555 -10.12 -33.33 18.94
CA LEU A 555 -11.28 -32.66 18.33
C LEU A 555 -11.94 -31.65 19.29
N ASP A 556 -11.90 -31.92 20.59
CA ASP A 556 -12.37 -31.05 21.65
C ASP A 556 -11.65 -29.67 21.66
N LEU A 557 -10.33 -29.69 21.55
CA LEU A 557 -9.50 -28.49 21.53
C LEU A 557 -9.54 -27.78 20.17
N LEU A 558 -9.46 -28.55 19.07
CA LEU A 558 -9.49 -28.00 17.71
C LEU A 558 -10.82 -27.30 17.42
N GLY A 559 -11.95 -27.87 17.84
CA GLY A 559 -13.27 -27.29 17.60
C GLY A 559 -13.41 -25.89 18.23
N GLY A 560 -12.95 -25.73 19.48
CA GLY A 560 -12.94 -24.41 20.13
C GLY A 560 -11.98 -23.42 19.46
N ALA A 561 -10.73 -23.83 19.24
CA ALA A 561 -9.71 -22.97 18.63
C ALA A 561 -10.07 -22.53 17.21
N CYS A 562 -10.63 -23.42 16.40
CA CYS A 562 -10.99 -23.11 15.02
C CYS A 562 -12.26 -22.24 14.90
N SER A 563 -13.17 -22.30 15.87
CA SER A 563 -14.38 -21.44 15.87
C SER A 563 -14.03 -19.95 16.02
N ASP A 564 -12.98 -19.63 16.77
CA ASP A 564 -12.52 -18.26 16.99
C ASP A 564 -11.64 -17.73 15.84
N SER A 565 -11.08 -18.62 15.02
CA SER A 565 -10.15 -18.29 13.93
C SER A 565 -10.84 -17.99 12.60
N GLY A 566 -12.14 -17.72 12.57
CA GLY A 566 -13.00 -17.64 11.39
C GLY A 566 -12.53 -16.74 10.24
N ARG A 567 -11.42 -16.00 10.41
CA ARG A 567 -10.80 -15.18 9.38
C ARG A 567 -9.61 -15.82 8.68
N MET A 568 -8.81 -16.65 9.39
CA MET A 568 -7.64 -17.33 8.84
C MET A 568 -8.03 -18.75 8.40
N TRP A 569 -8.22 -18.91 7.09
CA TRP A 569 -8.63 -20.20 6.54
C TRP A 569 -7.64 -21.34 6.84
N ALA A 570 -6.34 -21.07 6.79
CA ALA A 570 -5.30 -22.05 7.10
C ALA A 570 -5.48 -22.68 8.49
N THR A 571 -5.97 -21.91 9.45
CA THR A 571 -6.26 -22.34 10.82
C THR A 571 -7.65 -22.96 10.92
N ALA A 572 -8.67 -22.31 10.36
CA ALA A 572 -10.07 -22.75 10.42
C ALA A 572 -10.29 -24.13 9.82
N ARG A 573 -9.59 -24.48 8.74
CA ARG A 573 -9.70 -25.79 8.06
C ARG A 573 -9.14 -26.98 8.86
N GLN A 574 -8.35 -26.76 9.92
CA GLN A 574 -7.73 -27.85 10.66
C GLN A 574 -8.77 -28.76 11.36
N TYR A 575 -9.84 -28.16 11.87
CA TYR A 575 -10.89 -28.94 12.54
C TYR A 575 -11.68 -29.85 11.58
N PRO A 576 -12.25 -29.36 10.46
CA PRO A 576 -12.93 -30.25 9.52
C PRO A 576 -11.99 -31.30 8.91
N LEU A 577 -10.71 -30.99 8.67
CA LEU A 577 -9.73 -31.98 8.22
C LEU A 577 -9.49 -33.08 9.27
N ALA A 578 -9.40 -32.71 10.54
CA ALA A 578 -9.27 -33.67 11.64
C ALA A 578 -10.54 -34.54 11.81
N LEU A 579 -11.73 -33.98 11.59
CA LEU A 579 -12.99 -34.73 11.56
C LEU A 579 -13.02 -35.76 10.42
N VAL A 580 -12.62 -35.36 9.22
CA VAL A 580 -12.51 -36.28 8.07
C VAL A 580 -11.50 -37.40 8.34
N ALA A 581 -10.36 -37.08 8.96
CA ALA A 581 -9.33 -38.06 9.33
C ALA A 581 -9.81 -39.01 10.45
N SER A 582 -10.79 -38.58 11.26
CA SER A 582 -11.42 -39.38 12.32
C SER A 582 -12.69 -40.11 11.86
N ASP A 583 -12.90 -40.25 10.57
CA ASP A 583 -14.07 -40.87 9.93
C ASP A 583 -15.43 -40.27 10.36
N LYS A 584 -15.45 -38.93 10.52
CA LYS A 584 -16.64 -38.14 10.86
C LYS A 584 -16.95 -37.11 9.78
N PRO A 585 -17.24 -37.53 8.54
CA PRO A 585 -17.42 -36.61 7.42
C PRO A 585 -18.67 -35.71 7.56
N ASP A 586 -19.74 -36.20 8.20
CA ASP A 586 -20.95 -35.39 8.47
C ASP A 586 -20.64 -34.19 9.33
N GLY A 587 -19.91 -34.39 10.44
CA GLY A 587 -19.48 -33.28 11.31
C GLY A 587 -18.55 -32.30 10.60
N ALA A 588 -17.67 -32.80 9.72
CA ALA A 588 -16.80 -31.96 8.90
C ALA A 588 -17.62 -31.10 7.90
N TYR A 589 -18.62 -31.72 7.28
CA TYR A 589 -19.52 -31.02 6.34
C TYR A 589 -20.30 -29.89 7.02
N GLU A 590 -20.88 -30.16 8.19
CA GLU A 590 -21.60 -29.16 8.98
C GLU A 590 -20.69 -28.02 9.44
N ASP A 591 -19.46 -28.32 9.83
CA ASP A 591 -18.51 -27.29 10.28
C ASP A 591 -18.11 -26.37 9.13
N VAL A 592 -17.79 -26.91 7.95
CA VAL A 592 -17.46 -26.11 6.77
C VAL A 592 -18.66 -25.27 6.35
N LEU A 593 -19.89 -25.79 6.41
CA LEU A 593 -21.11 -25.00 6.14
C LEU A 593 -21.27 -23.84 7.12
N ARG A 594 -21.00 -24.06 8.42
CA ARG A 594 -21.02 -23.01 9.44
C ARG A 594 -20.02 -21.92 9.12
N GLN A 595 -18.79 -22.29 8.76
CA GLN A 595 -17.74 -21.32 8.37
C GLN A 595 -18.15 -20.54 7.11
N LEU A 596 -18.76 -21.19 6.13
CA LEU A 596 -19.28 -20.54 4.92
C LEU A 596 -20.44 -19.58 5.20
N THR A 597 -21.20 -19.77 6.29
CA THR A 597 -22.23 -18.81 6.70
C THR A 597 -21.62 -17.45 7.09
N GLY A 598 -20.44 -17.46 7.73
CA GLY A 598 -19.69 -16.23 8.07
C GLY A 598 -18.87 -15.68 6.90
N HIS A 599 -18.30 -16.56 6.07
CA HIS A 599 -17.34 -16.20 5.03
C HIS A 599 -17.67 -16.90 3.68
N PRO A 600 -18.82 -16.57 3.04
CA PRO A 600 -19.30 -17.25 1.84
C PRO A 600 -18.40 -17.04 0.61
N PHE A 601 -17.49 -16.09 0.66
CA PHE A 601 -16.59 -15.71 -0.43
C PHE A 601 -15.36 -16.64 -0.58
N ARG A 602 -15.10 -17.56 0.35
CA ARG A 602 -13.90 -18.44 0.33
C ARG A 602 -14.06 -19.61 -0.64
N ALA A 603 -13.39 -19.54 -1.78
CA ALA A 603 -13.39 -20.63 -2.77
C ALA A 603 -12.84 -21.94 -2.19
N GLU A 604 -11.80 -21.87 -1.38
CA GLU A 604 -11.14 -23.01 -0.75
C GLU A 604 -12.09 -23.76 0.20
N ALA A 605 -12.94 -23.06 0.93
CA ALA A 605 -13.94 -23.68 1.80
C ALA A 605 -15.02 -24.41 1.00
N TRP A 606 -15.49 -23.84 -0.09
CA TRP A 606 -16.41 -24.50 -1.01
C TRP A 606 -15.78 -25.73 -1.66
N ARG A 607 -14.49 -25.67 -2.02
CA ARG A 607 -13.77 -26.83 -2.55
C ARG A 607 -13.67 -27.95 -1.52
N LEU A 608 -13.30 -27.64 -0.27
CA LEU A 608 -13.25 -28.62 0.81
C LEU A 608 -14.64 -29.23 1.06
N LEU A 609 -15.70 -28.43 1.04
CA LEU A 609 -17.08 -28.94 1.15
C LEU A 609 -17.40 -29.95 0.04
N GLY A 610 -16.98 -29.67 -1.20
CA GLY A 610 -17.13 -30.60 -2.34
C GLY A 610 -16.40 -31.91 -2.12
N GLN A 611 -15.17 -31.88 -1.65
CA GLN A 611 -14.35 -33.06 -1.32
C GLN A 611 -14.99 -33.91 -0.23
N ILE A 612 -15.52 -33.28 0.82
CA ILE A 612 -16.22 -33.97 1.91
C ILE A 612 -17.51 -34.61 1.38
N ALA A 613 -18.31 -33.89 0.59
CA ALA A 613 -19.54 -34.39 0.01
C ALA A 613 -19.29 -35.60 -0.93
N GLU A 614 -18.20 -35.60 -1.71
CA GLU A 614 -17.80 -36.79 -2.50
C GLU A 614 -17.49 -38.00 -1.61
N LYS A 615 -16.73 -37.77 -0.50
CA LYS A 615 -16.42 -38.84 0.45
C LYS A 615 -17.69 -39.45 1.08
N MET A 616 -18.74 -38.64 1.24
CA MET A 616 -20.06 -39.06 1.71
C MET A 616 -20.94 -39.70 0.61
N GLY A 617 -20.48 -39.77 -0.63
CA GLY A 617 -21.27 -40.26 -1.77
C GLY A 617 -22.35 -39.29 -2.28
N ALA A 618 -22.37 -38.04 -1.81
CA ALA A 618 -23.34 -37.00 -2.15
C ALA A 618 -22.94 -36.25 -3.44
N SER A 619 -22.96 -36.95 -4.59
CA SER A 619 -22.43 -36.43 -5.86
C SER A 619 -23.06 -35.11 -6.31
N GLU A 620 -24.38 -34.93 -6.13
CA GLU A 620 -25.07 -33.67 -6.48
C GLU A 620 -24.63 -32.51 -5.59
N GLY A 621 -24.49 -32.77 -4.27
CA GLY A 621 -23.99 -31.79 -3.29
C GLY A 621 -22.54 -31.37 -3.59
N ALA A 622 -21.69 -32.35 -3.93
CA ALA A 622 -20.31 -32.15 -4.33
C ALA A 622 -20.21 -31.28 -5.61
N ALA A 623 -21.00 -31.64 -6.65
CA ALA A 623 -21.01 -30.86 -7.89
C ALA A 623 -21.45 -29.40 -7.68
N ARG A 624 -22.43 -29.16 -6.79
CA ARG A 624 -22.84 -27.80 -6.41
C ARG A 624 -21.72 -27.06 -5.68
N ALA A 625 -21.08 -27.68 -4.70
CA ALA A 625 -20.00 -27.07 -3.93
C ALA A 625 -18.78 -26.71 -4.80
N TYR A 626 -18.35 -27.60 -5.70
CA TYR A 626 -17.31 -27.29 -6.68
C TYR A 626 -17.72 -26.18 -7.65
N GLY A 627 -18.98 -26.10 -8.04
CA GLY A 627 -19.52 -25.02 -8.86
C GLY A 627 -19.38 -23.65 -8.13
N GLU A 628 -19.68 -23.62 -6.83
CA GLU A 628 -19.53 -22.43 -6.01
C GLU A 628 -18.07 -22.04 -5.79
N ALA A 629 -17.15 -23.01 -5.63
CA ALA A 629 -15.72 -22.76 -5.58
C ALA A 629 -15.21 -22.13 -6.89
N ALA A 630 -15.54 -22.72 -8.04
CA ALA A 630 -15.14 -22.23 -9.36
C ALA A 630 -15.72 -20.84 -9.70
N ASN A 631 -16.87 -20.49 -9.13
CA ASN A 631 -17.47 -19.16 -9.26
C ASN A 631 -16.72 -18.09 -8.47
N ARG A 632 -16.09 -18.47 -7.35
CA ARG A 632 -15.36 -17.57 -6.45
C ARG A 632 -13.88 -17.49 -6.76
N ASP A 633 -13.32 -18.46 -7.46
CA ASP A 633 -11.97 -18.40 -8.02
C ASP A 633 -12.00 -18.74 -9.52
N VAL A 634 -11.80 -17.70 -10.34
CA VAL A 634 -11.83 -17.84 -11.81
C VAL A 634 -10.69 -18.70 -12.37
N ARG A 635 -9.73 -19.08 -11.56
CA ARG A 635 -8.60 -19.93 -11.92
C ARG A 635 -8.61 -21.31 -11.25
N ASP A 636 -9.66 -21.66 -10.52
CA ASP A 636 -9.85 -22.98 -9.93
C ASP A 636 -10.29 -24.01 -11.00
N GLU A 637 -9.30 -24.52 -11.73
CA GLU A 637 -9.52 -25.53 -12.77
C GLU A 637 -9.97 -26.86 -12.18
N PHE A 638 -9.38 -27.27 -11.03
CA PHE A 638 -9.75 -28.52 -10.35
C PHE A 638 -11.24 -28.55 -10.03
N SER A 639 -11.77 -27.53 -9.37
CA SER A 639 -13.20 -27.51 -9.04
C SER A 639 -14.08 -27.46 -10.28
N ARG A 640 -13.65 -26.80 -11.37
CA ARG A 640 -14.38 -26.79 -12.64
C ARG A 640 -14.43 -28.16 -13.31
N GLU A 641 -13.32 -28.86 -13.37
CA GLU A 641 -13.24 -30.20 -13.97
C GLU A 641 -14.06 -31.18 -13.14
N ARG A 642 -13.86 -31.16 -11.80
CA ARG A 642 -14.56 -32.09 -10.92
C ARG A 642 -16.09 -31.90 -10.96
N MET A 643 -16.55 -30.65 -10.98
CA MET A 643 -17.98 -30.34 -11.19
C MET A 643 -18.52 -30.91 -12.50
N ARG A 644 -17.75 -30.80 -13.62
CA ARG A 644 -18.17 -31.33 -14.93
C ARG A 644 -18.25 -32.85 -14.93
N GLU A 645 -17.28 -33.54 -14.33
CA GLU A 645 -17.24 -34.98 -14.22
C GLU A 645 -18.44 -35.51 -13.44
N LEU A 646 -18.72 -34.95 -12.27
CA LEU A 646 -19.83 -35.33 -11.42
C LEU A 646 -21.18 -35.11 -12.12
N ARG A 647 -21.35 -34.00 -12.84
CA ARG A 647 -22.59 -33.74 -13.62
C ARG A 647 -22.82 -34.67 -14.80
N LYS A 648 -21.77 -35.30 -15.33
CA LYS A 648 -21.92 -36.31 -16.40
C LYS A 648 -22.39 -37.67 -15.85
N GLY A 649 -22.13 -37.92 -14.57
CA GLY A 649 -22.52 -39.14 -13.87
C GLY A 649 -23.89 -39.08 -13.17
N LEU A 650 -24.49 -37.88 -13.11
CA LEU A 650 -25.83 -37.61 -12.59
C LEU A 650 -26.85 -37.63 -13.74
#